data_adde553ad3407154e98d2ef500e3ffc3
#
_entry.id   adde553ad3407154e98d2ef500e3ffc3
#
_cell.length_a   1.000
_cell.length_b   1.000
_cell.length_c   1.000
_cell.angle_alpha   90.00
_cell.angle_beta   90.00
_cell.angle_gamma   90.00
#
_symmetry.space_group_name_H-M   'P 1'
#
loop_
_entity.id
_entity.type
_entity.pdbx_description
1 polymer ?
#
loop_
_entity_poly.entity_id
_entity_poly.type
_entity_poly.pdbx_seq_one_letter_code
_entity_poly.pdbx_strand_id
1 'polypeptide(L)'
;MLKNPMNACGRYPDVRMGRQQESCRRRTATGGGIMKRREWASLIILALAAVPALLVAIGQVYVTGVDGIRLRRPETIELLAEIIVLFFLYLFAIWKIDRNRLRAGAALLITAGFLWIHQAFTAMFLSGAYVLVLLMFGARLRRGMDRNHVWREYHVITGLADFLLGSGCMIFLFCIGSLLFGCGIRSFRLLTMIVAGFLIGFRFMELRTAGDDGKPWRQIPKETKISLEMSACIAIILAMVLLQAGRMNICADYDSLHYGLRSEYVLDNGGGIYENLGMVNVVYTYSKGLETLLLPISGLPSYGFFLSFQIWMTLGTLITAGQIVELFVGRKHAVGCMTLLSCIPGIMNMSITAKTDSMTVFMQLVMLLFLLLYIRRKKDAYLVLAVDAYLMTLVLKPTALVFSTAAAGTAGLYILLTKQLRFKFRGSVLPSLGFMIPMWLLIWYRTWLHTGLPLTSVFNSIWAALGFTVRYPYRFESLPSNGGALISLAGLKHILKRIYGILMAPVGEDMAHVRIAWGSPLLLIFLLMVCLPVLADVKRSGRKEKSSLICLALVFVTNGIVSLAALYLLWQVDGNYFLLLYALSAILAVITAGKLKSGFLRGTICRMLVPFLLFNVTITAVSNWGGTLGLTPVKIFHKGYYDHMEESHELLVSYGNEKIWDVLAENPRNRVVVFGEQPEMLRFPCSTQSYTDIEGSGGNFNLSSSPEALAEFFTFAGVDHIYLGSGYLKPGTDGFRNVTGLLKQGYLSDLLYENGNGLAVFSPEPRELSAEESEALLAEFTEKYWPGEQQ
;
A
#
# COMPACT_ATOMS: atom_id res chain seq x y z
N MET A 1 -24.81 -52.19 -3.82
CA MET A 1 -23.80 -52.43 -4.89
C MET A 1 -23.44 -51.09 -5.52
N LEU A 2 -22.43 -50.45 -4.98
CA LEU A 2 -21.76 -49.31 -5.64
C LEU A 2 -20.29 -49.37 -5.24
N LYS A 3 -19.47 -49.77 -6.20
CA LYS A 3 -18.01 -49.96 -6.08
C LYS A 3 -17.34 -48.60 -5.97
N ASN A 4 -16.54 -48.47 -4.96
CA ASN A 4 -15.58 -47.36 -4.70
C ASN A 4 -14.47 -47.36 -5.78
N PRO A 5 -14.17 -46.22 -6.41
CA PRO A 5 -12.91 -46.03 -7.13
C PRO A 5 -12.00 -45.10 -6.33
N MET A 6 -11.46 -45.56 -5.24
CA MET A 6 -10.23 -45.03 -4.63
C MET A 6 -9.09 -45.95 -5.02
N ASN A 7 -8.31 -45.57 -5.99
CA ASN A 7 -6.90 -45.91 -6.14
C ASN A 7 -6.40 -45.50 -7.56
N ALA A 8 -6.14 -44.18 -7.69
CA ALA A 8 -5.26 -43.68 -8.74
C ALA A 8 -4.51 -42.45 -8.24
N CYS A 9 -3.76 -42.65 -7.16
CA CYS A 9 -2.72 -41.74 -6.75
C CYS A 9 -1.47 -42.09 -7.59
N GLY A 10 -1.27 -41.34 -8.70
CA GLY A 10 -0.10 -41.51 -9.56
C GLY A 10 1.17 -41.28 -8.76
N ARG A 11 1.94 -42.32 -8.56
CA ARG A 11 3.30 -42.27 -8.03
C ARG A 11 4.15 -41.40 -8.95
N TYR A 12 4.63 -40.27 -8.42
CA TYR A 12 5.71 -39.55 -9.04
C TYR A 12 6.97 -40.44 -9.07
N PRO A 13 7.77 -40.39 -10.14
CA PRO A 13 8.99 -41.18 -10.22
C PRO A 13 10.11 -40.53 -9.39
N ASP A 14 10.23 -40.99 -8.16
CA ASP A 14 11.19 -40.48 -7.15
C ASP A 14 12.52 -41.25 -7.13
N VAL A 15 12.89 -41.96 -8.18
CA VAL A 15 14.04 -42.89 -8.13
C VAL A 15 15.22 -42.49 -9.04
N ARG A 16 15.30 -41.26 -9.57
CA ARG A 16 16.51 -40.86 -10.33
C ARG A 16 17.24 -39.59 -9.85
N MET A 17 16.80 -38.93 -8.80
CA MET A 17 17.51 -37.74 -8.29
C MET A 17 18.77 -38.04 -7.45
N GLY A 18 18.83 -39.16 -6.76
CA GLY A 18 19.96 -39.47 -5.87
C GLY A 18 21.32 -39.62 -6.58
N ARG A 19 21.35 -40.25 -7.75
CA ARG A 19 22.62 -40.48 -8.48
C ARG A 19 23.11 -39.24 -9.26
N GLN A 20 22.24 -38.36 -9.66
CA GLN A 20 22.67 -37.10 -10.30
C GLN A 20 23.19 -36.08 -9.28
N GLN A 21 22.70 -36.06 -8.03
CA GLN A 21 23.24 -35.20 -6.98
C GLN A 21 24.64 -35.65 -6.51
N GLU A 22 24.91 -36.91 -6.41
CA GLU A 22 26.27 -37.40 -6.07
C GLU A 22 27.29 -37.16 -7.19
N SER A 23 26.91 -37.29 -8.44
CA SER A 23 27.80 -36.94 -9.58
C SER A 23 28.05 -35.44 -9.67
N CYS A 24 27.09 -34.62 -9.27
CA CYS A 24 27.23 -33.15 -9.19
C CYS A 24 28.11 -32.76 -8.00
N ARG A 25 28.02 -33.41 -6.84
CA ARG A 25 28.91 -33.17 -5.69
C ARG A 25 30.37 -33.54 -5.97
N ARG A 26 30.65 -34.61 -6.69
CA ARG A 26 32.03 -34.98 -7.05
C ARG A 26 32.65 -34.05 -8.09
N ARG A 27 31.84 -33.40 -8.97
CA ARG A 27 32.36 -32.40 -9.92
C ARG A 27 32.62 -31.01 -9.33
N THR A 28 32.07 -30.69 -8.16
CA THR A 28 32.31 -29.42 -7.47
C THR A 28 33.55 -29.43 -6.56
N ALA A 29 34.12 -30.60 -6.24
CA ALA A 29 35.27 -30.74 -5.34
C ALA A 29 36.64 -30.62 -6.06
N THR A 30 36.70 -30.65 -7.40
CA THR A 30 37.98 -30.64 -8.14
C THR A 30 38.05 -29.64 -9.29
N GLY A 31 37.26 -28.59 -9.27
CA GLY A 31 37.23 -27.63 -10.36
C GLY A 31 37.47 -26.20 -9.91
N GLY A 32 38.68 -25.83 -9.57
CA GLY A 32 39.19 -24.45 -9.67
C GLY A 32 39.20 -24.02 -11.14
N GLY A 33 38.03 -24.07 -11.82
CA GLY A 33 37.90 -23.70 -13.21
C GLY A 33 38.25 -22.21 -13.36
N ILE A 34 39.23 -21.91 -14.20
CA ILE A 34 39.58 -20.55 -14.62
C ILE A 34 38.29 -19.85 -15.07
N MET A 35 37.90 -18.80 -14.33
CA MET A 35 36.75 -17.98 -14.67
C MET A 35 36.87 -17.48 -16.09
N LYS A 36 35.83 -17.61 -16.90
CA LYS A 36 35.82 -17.08 -18.26
C LYS A 36 35.96 -15.56 -18.20
N ARG A 37 36.71 -14.98 -19.14
CA ARG A 37 36.94 -13.52 -19.25
C ARG A 37 35.64 -12.69 -19.13
N ARG A 38 34.53 -13.22 -19.65
CA ARG A 38 33.20 -12.59 -19.58
C ARG A 38 32.61 -12.54 -18.17
N GLU A 39 32.86 -13.58 -17.35
CA GLU A 39 32.40 -13.62 -15.96
C GLU A 39 33.16 -12.63 -15.07
N TRP A 40 34.48 -12.48 -15.33
CA TRP A 40 35.25 -11.42 -14.69
C TRP A 40 34.79 -10.04 -15.09
N ALA A 41 34.50 -9.78 -16.37
CA ALA A 41 33.92 -8.52 -16.82
C ALA A 41 32.61 -8.21 -16.11
N SER A 42 31.71 -9.20 -15.95
CA SER A 42 30.45 -9.04 -15.22
C SER A 42 30.67 -8.62 -13.77
N LEU A 43 31.61 -9.26 -13.06
CA LEU A 43 31.91 -8.90 -11.66
C LEU A 43 32.55 -7.52 -11.54
N ILE A 44 33.44 -7.17 -12.44
CA ILE A 44 34.09 -5.84 -12.47
C ILE A 44 33.03 -4.75 -12.70
N ILE A 45 32.14 -4.92 -13.69
CA ILE A 45 31.04 -3.96 -13.95
C ILE A 45 30.14 -3.81 -12.74
N LEU A 46 29.73 -4.93 -12.12
CA LEU A 46 28.90 -4.88 -10.91
C LEU A 46 29.61 -4.18 -9.76
N ALA A 47 30.89 -4.46 -9.53
CA ALA A 47 31.67 -3.84 -8.46
C ALA A 47 31.90 -2.34 -8.71
N LEU A 48 32.26 -1.95 -9.94
CA LEU A 48 32.46 -0.54 -10.33
C LEU A 48 31.19 0.29 -10.22
N ALA A 49 30.02 -0.31 -10.36
CA ALA A 49 28.74 0.37 -10.15
C ALA A 49 28.29 0.31 -8.67
N ALA A 50 28.43 -0.86 -8.03
CA ALA A 50 27.89 -1.11 -6.70
C ALA A 50 28.63 -0.33 -5.61
N VAL A 51 29.96 -0.34 -5.61
CA VAL A 51 30.75 0.29 -4.55
C VAL A 51 30.56 1.81 -4.54
N PRO A 52 30.72 2.54 -5.66
CA PRO A 52 30.46 3.98 -5.69
C PRO A 52 29.01 4.32 -5.33
N ALA A 53 28.02 3.54 -5.83
CA ALA A 53 26.61 3.77 -5.52
C ALA A 53 26.35 3.70 -4.02
N LEU A 54 26.86 2.67 -3.36
CA LEU A 54 26.71 2.50 -1.92
C LEU A 54 27.42 3.61 -1.12
N LEU A 55 28.64 3.97 -1.51
CA LEU A 55 29.39 5.05 -0.84
C LEU A 55 28.70 6.41 -1.01
N VAL A 56 28.22 6.71 -2.21
CA VAL A 56 27.45 7.94 -2.47
C VAL A 56 26.17 7.95 -1.62
N ALA A 57 25.43 6.85 -1.58
CA ALA A 57 24.19 6.75 -0.80
C ALA A 57 24.48 6.93 0.71
N ILE A 58 25.52 6.30 1.24
CA ILE A 58 25.94 6.48 2.64
C ILE A 58 26.28 7.94 2.90
N GLY A 59 27.08 8.56 2.04
CA GLY A 59 27.49 9.97 2.17
C GLY A 59 26.29 10.92 2.13
N GLN A 60 25.40 10.78 1.15
CA GLN A 60 24.27 11.68 0.96
C GLN A 60 23.17 11.49 1.99
N VAL A 61 22.92 10.25 2.42
CA VAL A 61 21.80 9.94 3.31
C VAL A 61 22.21 10.07 4.78
N TYR A 62 23.36 9.52 5.17
CA TYR A 62 23.74 9.45 6.58
C TYR A 62 24.72 10.52 7.04
N VAL A 63 25.59 11.03 6.15
CA VAL A 63 26.60 12.02 6.55
C VAL A 63 26.05 13.43 6.41
N THR A 64 25.34 13.74 5.33
CA THR A 64 24.91 15.10 4.98
C THR A 64 23.40 15.30 5.11
N GLY A 65 22.61 14.24 5.25
CA GLY A 65 21.15 14.30 5.23
C GLY A 65 20.47 14.26 6.60
N VAL A 66 19.15 14.50 6.58
CA VAL A 66 18.26 14.41 7.76
C VAL A 66 18.34 13.03 8.41
N ASP A 67 18.54 11.97 7.63
CA ASP A 67 18.63 10.60 8.16
C ASP A 67 19.87 10.36 9.00
N GLY A 68 20.95 11.13 8.76
CA GLY A 68 22.15 11.12 9.63
C GLY A 68 21.85 11.64 11.04
N ILE A 69 21.00 12.68 11.14
CA ILE A 69 20.52 13.20 12.42
C ILE A 69 19.62 12.17 13.08
N ARG A 70 18.70 11.57 12.31
CA ARG A 70 17.77 10.55 12.80
C ARG A 70 18.51 9.32 13.32
N LEU A 71 19.53 8.85 12.62
CA LEU A 71 20.32 7.68 13.03
C LEU A 71 20.99 7.85 14.42
N ARG A 72 21.28 9.08 14.84
CA ARG A 72 21.88 9.40 16.12
C ARG A 72 20.90 9.45 17.29
N ARG A 73 19.61 9.35 17.03
CA ARG A 73 18.59 9.37 18.09
C ARG A 73 18.57 8.03 18.84
N PRO A 74 18.42 8.10 20.18
CA PRO A 74 18.38 6.89 21.01
C PRO A 74 17.34 5.88 20.53
N GLU A 75 16.16 6.33 20.16
CA GLU A 75 15.03 5.50 19.68
C GLU A 75 15.38 4.70 18.42
N THR A 76 16.16 5.27 17.53
CA THR A 76 16.63 4.56 16.33
C THR A 76 17.67 3.49 16.67
N ILE A 77 18.55 3.76 17.63
CA ILE A 77 19.56 2.80 18.09
C ILE A 77 18.88 1.61 18.78
N GLU A 78 17.92 1.88 19.65
CA GLU A 78 17.10 0.85 20.29
C GLU A 78 16.38 -0.03 19.26
N LEU A 79 15.77 0.57 18.26
CA LEU A 79 15.11 -0.14 17.17
C LEU A 79 16.05 -1.04 16.39
N LEU A 80 17.26 -0.55 16.05
CA LEU A 80 18.25 -1.37 15.34
C LEU A 80 18.70 -2.54 16.24
N ALA A 81 18.83 -2.33 17.54
CA ALA A 81 19.12 -3.40 18.49
C ALA A 81 17.98 -4.43 18.53
N GLU A 82 16.73 -4.01 18.57
CA GLU A 82 15.57 -4.91 18.51
C GLU A 82 15.55 -5.74 17.22
N ILE A 83 15.83 -5.13 16.07
CA ILE A 83 15.90 -5.85 14.78
C ILE A 83 16.98 -6.94 14.83
N ILE A 84 18.14 -6.63 15.41
CA ILE A 84 19.24 -7.59 15.56
C ILE A 84 18.81 -8.74 16.49
N VAL A 85 18.18 -8.43 17.61
CA VAL A 85 17.67 -9.45 18.54
C VAL A 85 16.62 -10.32 17.88
N LEU A 86 15.64 -9.73 17.20
CA LEU A 86 14.61 -10.47 16.45
C LEU A 86 15.23 -11.38 15.39
N PHE A 87 16.20 -10.87 14.63
CA PHE A 87 16.89 -11.67 13.63
C PHE A 87 17.51 -12.92 14.23
N PHE A 88 18.26 -12.79 15.33
CA PHE A 88 18.91 -13.93 15.98
C PHE A 88 17.92 -14.88 16.63
N LEU A 89 16.85 -14.38 17.24
CA LEU A 89 15.79 -15.23 17.83
C LEU A 89 15.10 -16.06 16.73
N TYR A 90 14.72 -15.46 15.60
CA TYR A 90 14.13 -16.19 14.48
C TYR A 90 15.13 -17.12 13.81
N LEU A 91 16.37 -16.68 13.62
CA LEU A 91 17.41 -17.53 13.07
C LEU A 91 17.58 -18.81 13.90
N PHE A 92 17.66 -18.65 15.24
CA PHE A 92 17.77 -19.78 16.16
C PHE A 92 16.53 -20.68 16.10
N ALA A 93 15.34 -20.11 16.19
CA ALA A 93 14.08 -20.86 16.16
C ALA A 93 13.90 -21.64 14.85
N ILE A 94 14.26 -21.05 13.70
CA ILE A 94 14.07 -21.67 12.40
C ILE A 94 15.17 -22.69 12.08
N TRP A 95 16.41 -22.43 12.46
CA TRP A 95 17.55 -23.26 12.12
C TRP A 95 17.76 -24.44 13.06
N LYS A 96 17.56 -24.24 14.38
CA LYS A 96 17.87 -25.25 15.40
C LYS A 96 16.69 -26.16 15.75
N ILE A 97 15.46 -25.71 15.53
CA ILE A 97 14.28 -26.51 15.87
C ILE A 97 13.83 -27.30 14.63
N ASP A 98 14.10 -28.61 14.60
CA ASP A 98 13.73 -29.48 13.47
C ASP A 98 12.23 -29.82 13.44
N ARG A 99 11.57 -29.88 14.59
CA ARG A 99 10.13 -30.19 14.69
C ARG A 99 9.29 -29.00 14.23
N ASN A 100 8.56 -29.16 13.12
CA ASN A 100 7.83 -28.07 12.48
C ASN A 100 6.80 -27.40 13.39
N ARG A 101 6.11 -28.15 14.25
CA ARG A 101 5.14 -27.55 15.20
C ARG A 101 5.82 -26.70 16.28
N LEU A 102 6.93 -27.18 16.83
CA LEU A 102 7.70 -26.42 17.84
C LEU A 102 8.33 -25.16 17.20
N ARG A 103 8.85 -25.28 15.99
CA ARG A 103 9.37 -24.15 15.21
C ARG A 103 8.30 -23.08 14.99
N ALA A 104 7.11 -23.49 14.51
CA ALA A 104 5.98 -22.58 14.33
C ALA A 104 5.54 -21.95 15.66
N GLY A 105 5.48 -22.74 16.75
CA GLY A 105 5.15 -22.24 18.08
C GLY A 105 6.18 -21.23 18.60
N ALA A 106 7.49 -21.49 18.42
CA ALA A 106 8.55 -20.56 18.79
C ALA A 106 8.47 -19.27 17.99
N ALA A 107 8.28 -19.35 16.65
CA ALA A 107 8.12 -18.17 15.81
C ALA A 107 6.87 -17.35 16.19
N LEU A 108 5.76 -17.99 16.47
CA LEU A 108 4.54 -17.33 16.94
C LEU A 108 4.74 -16.67 18.31
N LEU A 109 5.43 -17.32 19.24
CA LEU A 109 5.72 -16.75 20.55
C LEU A 109 6.61 -15.49 20.46
N ILE A 110 7.65 -15.52 19.61
CA ILE A 110 8.51 -14.36 19.35
C ILE A 110 7.67 -13.23 18.73
N THR A 111 6.84 -13.54 17.72
CA THR A 111 5.94 -12.58 17.09
C THR A 111 4.97 -11.96 18.09
N ALA A 112 4.29 -12.80 18.88
CA ALA A 112 3.30 -12.34 19.84
C ALA A 112 3.95 -11.48 20.95
N GLY A 113 5.12 -11.87 21.44
CA GLY A 113 5.86 -11.10 22.44
C GLY A 113 6.26 -9.71 21.91
N PHE A 114 6.79 -9.62 20.68
CA PHE A 114 7.12 -8.35 20.06
C PHE A 114 5.88 -7.46 19.85
N LEU A 115 4.82 -8.03 19.29
CA LEU A 115 3.57 -7.30 19.06
C LEU A 115 2.92 -6.82 20.36
N TRP A 116 3.06 -7.60 21.44
CA TRP A 116 2.59 -7.20 22.75
C TRP A 116 3.37 -6.01 23.32
N ILE A 117 4.69 -6.07 23.25
CA ILE A 117 5.57 -4.98 23.70
C ILE A 117 5.26 -3.67 22.97
N HIS A 118 4.96 -3.74 21.67
CA HIS A 118 4.64 -2.58 20.83
C HIS A 118 3.14 -2.24 20.75
N GLN A 119 2.29 -2.84 21.60
CA GLN A 119 0.82 -2.66 21.58
C GLN A 119 0.15 -2.94 20.22
N ALA A 120 0.82 -3.69 19.37
CA ALA A 120 0.39 -3.99 18.02
C ALA A 120 -0.40 -5.30 17.91
N PHE A 121 -0.48 -6.08 19.01
CA PHE A 121 -1.06 -7.42 18.98
C PHE A 121 -2.52 -7.43 18.57
N THR A 122 -3.36 -6.61 19.21
CA THR A 122 -4.80 -6.57 18.93
C THR A 122 -5.08 -6.15 17.49
N ALA A 123 -4.38 -5.14 16.99
CA ALA A 123 -4.54 -4.65 15.64
C ALA A 123 -4.11 -5.68 14.58
N MET A 124 -2.96 -6.32 14.76
CA MET A 124 -2.49 -7.38 13.86
C MET A 124 -3.40 -8.61 13.90
N PHE A 125 -3.91 -8.97 15.07
CA PHE A 125 -4.83 -10.09 15.23
C PHE A 125 -6.17 -9.82 14.54
N LEU A 126 -6.80 -8.65 14.77
CA LEU A 126 -8.09 -8.31 14.18
C LEU A 126 -8.01 -8.16 12.66
N SER A 127 -7.00 -7.46 12.16
CA SER A 127 -6.80 -7.32 10.70
C SER A 127 -6.47 -8.68 10.05
N GLY A 128 -5.68 -9.52 10.72
CA GLY A 128 -5.41 -10.89 10.27
C GLY A 128 -6.66 -11.76 10.26
N ALA A 129 -7.55 -11.64 11.26
CA ALA A 129 -8.84 -12.29 11.27
C ALA A 129 -9.73 -11.81 10.12
N TYR A 130 -9.71 -10.50 9.82
CA TYR A 130 -10.43 -9.96 8.67
C TYR A 130 -9.88 -10.50 7.34
N VAL A 131 -8.56 -10.53 7.15
CA VAL A 131 -7.94 -11.17 5.99
C VAL A 131 -8.35 -12.64 5.87
N LEU A 132 -8.42 -13.36 6.99
CA LEU A 132 -8.89 -14.75 7.01
C LEU A 132 -10.37 -14.87 6.59
N VAL A 133 -11.23 -13.95 7.02
CA VAL A 133 -12.63 -13.89 6.56
C VAL A 133 -12.69 -13.72 5.05
N LEU A 134 -11.91 -12.78 4.49
CA LEU A 134 -11.84 -12.57 3.04
C LEU A 134 -11.37 -13.83 2.29
N LEU A 135 -10.32 -14.49 2.79
CA LEU A 135 -9.81 -15.75 2.25
C LEU A 135 -10.88 -16.87 2.29
N MET A 136 -11.55 -17.03 3.43
CA MET A 136 -12.56 -18.08 3.61
C MET A 136 -13.79 -17.81 2.72
N PHE A 137 -14.20 -16.54 2.61
CA PHE A 137 -15.32 -16.13 1.77
C PHE A 137 -15.00 -16.40 0.29
N GLY A 138 -13.84 -15.94 -0.19
CA GLY A 138 -13.40 -16.22 -1.56
C GLY A 138 -13.24 -17.72 -1.84
N ALA A 139 -12.73 -18.50 -0.88
CA ALA A 139 -12.67 -19.94 -1.00
C ALA A 139 -14.06 -20.58 -1.19
N ARG A 140 -15.07 -20.03 -0.50
CA ARG A 140 -16.46 -20.51 -0.64
C ARG A 140 -17.03 -20.14 -2.01
N LEU A 141 -16.82 -18.88 -2.46
CA LEU A 141 -17.21 -18.43 -3.80
C LEU A 141 -16.55 -19.29 -4.88
N ARG A 142 -15.24 -19.47 -4.82
CA ARG A 142 -14.50 -20.29 -5.79
C ARG A 142 -15.03 -21.73 -5.84
N ARG A 143 -15.27 -22.37 -4.69
CA ARG A 143 -15.82 -23.75 -4.63
C ARG A 143 -17.24 -23.80 -5.21
N GLY A 144 -18.07 -22.78 -4.96
CA GLY A 144 -19.41 -22.68 -5.54
C GLY A 144 -19.39 -22.55 -7.07
N MET A 145 -18.41 -21.81 -7.61
CA MET A 145 -18.21 -21.66 -9.04
C MET A 145 -17.57 -22.91 -9.69
N ASP A 146 -16.64 -23.58 -9.00
CA ASP A 146 -15.90 -24.75 -9.49
C ASP A 146 -16.60 -26.07 -9.17
N ARG A 147 -17.87 -26.21 -9.60
CA ARG A 147 -18.70 -27.40 -9.37
C ARG A 147 -18.07 -28.71 -9.84
N ASN A 148 -17.21 -28.66 -10.84
CA ASN A 148 -16.56 -29.83 -11.41
C ASN A 148 -15.17 -30.14 -10.78
N HIS A 149 -14.78 -29.45 -9.72
CA HIS A 149 -13.51 -29.61 -9.03
C HIS A 149 -12.28 -29.56 -9.97
N VAL A 150 -12.33 -28.72 -11.00
CA VAL A 150 -11.25 -28.56 -11.99
C VAL A 150 -10.06 -27.82 -11.40
N TRP A 151 -10.31 -27.01 -10.35
CA TRP A 151 -9.30 -26.23 -9.68
C TRP A 151 -8.44 -27.12 -8.75
N ARG A 152 -7.30 -27.55 -9.25
CA ARG A 152 -6.29 -28.27 -8.45
C ARG A 152 -4.97 -27.53 -8.56
N GLU A 153 -4.71 -26.64 -7.60
CA GLU A 153 -3.51 -25.80 -7.57
C GLU A 153 -2.83 -25.86 -6.20
N TYR A 154 -1.60 -25.38 -6.13
CA TYR A 154 -0.88 -25.24 -4.86
C TYR A 154 -1.66 -24.31 -3.92
N HIS A 155 -1.60 -24.58 -2.62
CA HIS A 155 -2.34 -23.84 -1.60
C HIS A 155 -2.12 -22.32 -1.67
N VAL A 156 -0.88 -21.88 -1.95
CA VAL A 156 -0.55 -20.44 -2.06
C VAL A 156 -1.28 -19.79 -3.24
N ILE A 157 -1.22 -20.37 -4.44
CA ILE A 157 -1.91 -19.82 -5.63
C ILE A 157 -3.42 -19.81 -5.42
N THR A 158 -3.94 -20.85 -4.75
CA THR A 158 -5.35 -20.93 -4.39
C THR A 158 -5.72 -19.83 -3.39
N GLY A 159 -4.90 -19.60 -2.37
CA GLY A 159 -5.12 -18.53 -1.38
C GLY A 159 -5.10 -17.13 -2.02
N LEU A 160 -4.22 -16.87 -2.99
CA LEU A 160 -4.21 -15.60 -3.72
C LEU A 160 -5.50 -15.39 -4.53
N ALA A 161 -5.99 -16.43 -5.20
CA ALA A 161 -7.28 -16.38 -5.89
C ALA A 161 -8.44 -16.17 -4.90
N ASP A 162 -8.43 -16.87 -3.78
CA ASP A 162 -9.46 -16.79 -2.75
C ASP A 162 -9.49 -15.37 -2.14
N PHE A 163 -8.34 -14.79 -1.83
CA PHE A 163 -8.27 -13.41 -1.33
C PHE A 163 -8.82 -12.40 -2.35
N LEU A 164 -8.43 -12.50 -3.63
CA LEU A 164 -8.91 -11.64 -4.70
C LEU A 164 -10.44 -11.70 -4.85
N LEU A 165 -11.00 -12.92 -4.93
CA LEU A 165 -12.44 -13.12 -5.09
C LEU A 165 -13.23 -12.64 -3.86
N GLY A 166 -12.72 -12.93 -2.65
CA GLY A 166 -13.35 -12.52 -1.40
C GLY A 166 -13.36 -11.00 -1.24
N SER A 167 -12.23 -10.34 -1.48
CA SER A 167 -12.11 -8.89 -1.38
C SER A 167 -12.99 -8.18 -2.42
N GLY A 168 -12.97 -8.62 -3.68
CA GLY A 168 -13.79 -8.02 -4.73
C GLY A 168 -15.28 -8.17 -4.48
N CYS A 169 -15.72 -9.35 -4.03
CA CYS A 169 -17.13 -9.57 -3.69
C CYS A 169 -17.56 -8.75 -2.46
N MET A 170 -16.69 -8.59 -1.45
CA MET A 170 -17.01 -7.74 -0.27
C MET A 170 -17.16 -6.27 -0.66
N ILE A 171 -16.24 -5.73 -1.47
CA ILE A 171 -16.38 -4.36 -2.00
C ILE A 171 -17.69 -4.22 -2.76
N PHE A 172 -18.00 -5.17 -3.64
CA PHE A 172 -19.27 -5.17 -4.39
C PHE A 172 -20.49 -5.13 -3.47
N LEU A 173 -20.54 -5.99 -2.43
CA LEU A 173 -21.63 -6.02 -1.47
C LEU A 173 -21.74 -4.71 -0.69
N PHE A 174 -20.63 -4.10 -0.29
CA PHE A 174 -20.63 -2.82 0.39
C PHE A 174 -21.12 -1.69 -0.53
N CYS A 175 -20.68 -1.67 -1.79
CA CYS A 175 -21.18 -0.72 -2.77
C CYS A 175 -22.69 -0.84 -2.98
N ILE A 176 -23.22 -2.05 -3.18
CA ILE A 176 -24.66 -2.27 -3.37
C ILE A 176 -25.45 -1.92 -2.10
N GLY A 177 -24.97 -2.34 -0.94
CA GLY A 177 -25.61 -2.02 0.34
C GLY A 177 -25.68 -0.51 0.59
N SER A 178 -24.61 0.21 0.27
CA SER A 178 -24.58 1.66 0.38
C SER A 178 -25.48 2.34 -0.65
N LEU A 179 -25.44 1.90 -1.92
CA LEU A 179 -26.22 2.52 -2.99
C LEU A 179 -27.73 2.34 -2.83
N LEU A 180 -28.19 1.14 -2.44
CA LEU A 180 -29.60 0.81 -2.37
C LEU A 180 -30.23 1.12 -1.02
N PHE A 181 -29.45 1.07 0.07
CA PHE A 181 -29.99 1.13 1.43
C PHE A 181 -29.31 2.19 2.31
N GLY A 182 -28.37 2.98 1.76
CA GLY A 182 -27.59 3.95 2.55
C GLY A 182 -26.77 3.27 3.68
N CYS A 183 -26.38 2.02 3.49
CA CYS A 183 -25.61 1.30 4.50
C CYS A 183 -24.22 1.94 4.67
N GLY A 184 -23.86 2.24 5.90
CA GLY A 184 -22.56 2.76 6.30
C GLY A 184 -21.79 1.76 7.17
N ILE A 185 -20.78 2.27 7.83
CA ILE A 185 -19.76 1.51 8.60
C ILE A 185 -20.34 0.50 9.59
N ARG A 186 -21.40 0.88 10.33
CA ARG A 186 -22.05 -0.01 11.31
C ARG A 186 -22.68 -1.22 10.65
N SER A 187 -23.39 -1.01 9.53
CA SER A 187 -24.02 -2.09 8.75
C SER A 187 -22.97 -3.01 8.14
N PHE A 188 -21.85 -2.46 7.67
CA PHE A 188 -20.76 -3.26 7.09
C PHE A 188 -20.00 -4.08 8.14
N ARG A 189 -19.84 -3.56 9.36
CA ARG A 189 -19.33 -4.34 10.49
C ARG A 189 -20.25 -5.52 10.80
N LEU A 190 -21.55 -5.27 10.90
CA LEU A 190 -22.53 -6.31 11.15
C LEU A 190 -22.54 -7.37 10.03
N LEU A 191 -22.57 -6.95 8.77
CA LEU A 191 -22.51 -7.86 7.62
C LEU A 191 -21.22 -8.72 7.66
N THR A 192 -20.08 -8.10 7.96
CA THR A 192 -18.80 -8.81 8.06
C THR A 192 -18.82 -9.84 9.20
N MET A 193 -19.39 -9.50 10.36
CA MET A 193 -19.55 -10.44 11.49
C MET A 193 -20.48 -11.60 11.14
N ILE A 194 -21.60 -11.32 10.47
CA ILE A 194 -22.54 -12.36 10.00
C ILE A 194 -21.82 -13.30 9.03
N VAL A 195 -21.14 -12.76 8.01
CA VAL A 195 -20.36 -13.56 7.06
C VAL A 195 -19.31 -14.41 7.78
N ALA A 196 -18.56 -13.81 8.71
CA ALA A 196 -17.57 -14.54 9.51
C ALA A 196 -18.20 -15.67 10.32
N GLY A 197 -19.34 -15.44 11.00
CA GLY A 197 -20.06 -16.44 11.76
C GLY A 197 -20.51 -17.63 10.90
N PHE A 198 -21.09 -17.36 9.73
CA PHE A 198 -21.47 -18.40 8.78
C PHE A 198 -20.23 -19.19 8.28
N LEU A 199 -19.13 -18.53 7.93
CA LEU A 199 -17.92 -19.19 7.45
C LEU A 199 -17.30 -20.08 8.53
N ILE A 200 -17.25 -19.61 9.77
CA ILE A 200 -16.76 -20.39 10.91
C ILE A 200 -17.65 -21.61 11.16
N GLY A 201 -18.97 -21.41 11.15
CA GLY A 201 -19.94 -22.50 11.29
C GLY A 201 -19.80 -23.57 10.21
N PHE A 202 -19.69 -23.17 8.95
CA PHE A 202 -19.44 -24.11 7.85
C PHE A 202 -18.10 -24.83 8.01
N ARG A 203 -17.04 -24.12 8.42
CA ARG A 203 -15.72 -24.73 8.61
C ARG A 203 -15.73 -25.74 9.77
N PHE A 204 -16.44 -25.41 10.82
CA PHE A 204 -16.62 -26.34 11.94
C PHE A 204 -17.35 -27.63 11.51
N MET A 205 -18.43 -27.51 10.72
CA MET A 205 -19.15 -28.66 10.16
C MET A 205 -18.25 -29.50 9.25
N GLU A 206 -17.47 -28.85 8.34
CA GLU A 206 -16.50 -29.55 7.49
C GLU A 206 -15.48 -30.33 8.31
N LEU A 207 -14.93 -29.73 9.37
CA LEU A 207 -13.95 -30.38 10.25
C LEU A 207 -14.55 -31.53 11.08
N ARG A 208 -15.83 -31.41 11.46
CA ARG A 208 -16.54 -32.45 12.23
C ARG A 208 -16.88 -33.65 11.35
N THR A 209 -17.19 -33.42 10.07
CA THR A 209 -17.50 -34.47 9.10
C THR A 209 -16.25 -35.08 8.45
N ALA A 210 -15.13 -34.34 8.45
CA ALA A 210 -13.86 -34.87 7.97
C ALA A 210 -13.33 -35.94 8.94
N GLY A 211 -13.15 -37.16 8.47
CA GLY A 211 -12.46 -38.19 9.23
C GLY A 211 -11.05 -37.74 9.67
N ASP A 212 -10.49 -38.43 10.63
CA ASP A 212 -9.19 -38.06 11.23
C ASP A 212 -8.05 -37.86 10.22
N ASP A 213 -8.07 -38.56 9.08
CA ASP A 213 -7.08 -38.44 8.02
C ASP A 213 -7.25 -37.18 7.15
N GLY A 214 -8.42 -36.54 7.18
CA GLY A 214 -8.72 -35.31 6.45
C GLY A 214 -8.29 -34.02 7.18
N LYS A 215 -7.81 -34.09 8.40
CA LYS A 215 -7.45 -32.91 9.20
C LYS A 215 -6.15 -32.25 8.68
N PRO A 216 -6.18 -30.94 8.33
CA PRO A 216 -5.04 -30.25 7.69
C PRO A 216 -3.73 -30.36 8.48
N TRP A 217 -3.78 -30.35 9.80
CA TRP A 217 -2.59 -30.40 10.66
C TRP A 217 -1.86 -31.75 10.65
N ARG A 218 -2.48 -32.84 10.18
CA ARG A 218 -1.82 -34.13 9.98
C ARG A 218 -0.98 -34.23 8.71
N GLN A 219 -1.26 -33.33 7.74
CA GLN A 219 -0.53 -33.29 6.46
C GLN A 219 0.80 -32.53 6.56
N ILE A 220 1.05 -31.82 7.67
CA ILE A 220 2.29 -31.10 7.91
C ILE A 220 3.38 -32.13 8.29
N PRO A 221 4.50 -32.19 7.54
CA PRO A 221 5.62 -33.04 7.92
C PRO A 221 6.03 -32.80 9.38
N LYS A 222 6.29 -33.85 10.11
CA LYS A 222 6.66 -33.74 11.54
C LYS A 222 7.96 -32.98 11.73
N GLU A 223 8.93 -33.23 10.87
CA GLU A 223 10.27 -32.65 10.92
C GLU A 223 10.74 -32.21 9.53
N THR A 224 11.45 -31.10 9.46
CA THR A 224 12.07 -30.59 8.24
C THR A 224 13.35 -29.85 8.60
N LYS A 225 14.48 -30.26 8.04
CA LYS A 225 15.74 -29.51 8.19
C LYS A 225 15.76 -28.34 7.23
N ILE A 226 15.98 -27.14 7.75
CA ILE A 226 16.13 -25.91 6.98
C ILE A 226 17.60 -25.50 7.03
N SER A 227 18.19 -25.15 5.89
CA SER A 227 19.58 -24.69 5.85
C SER A 227 19.75 -23.35 6.56
N LEU A 228 20.93 -23.08 7.09
CA LEU A 228 21.25 -21.82 7.74
C LEU A 228 20.95 -20.60 6.85
N GLU A 229 21.33 -20.67 5.56
CA GLU A 229 21.06 -19.63 4.58
C GLU A 229 19.56 -19.32 4.43
N MET A 230 18.75 -20.40 4.32
CA MET A 230 17.29 -20.26 4.20
C MET A 230 16.69 -19.72 5.50
N SER A 231 17.20 -20.16 6.64
CA SER A 231 16.76 -19.68 7.97
C SER A 231 17.09 -18.20 8.15
N ALA A 232 18.27 -17.77 7.73
CA ALA A 232 18.66 -16.36 7.77
C ALA A 232 17.77 -15.50 6.86
N CYS A 233 17.49 -15.95 5.66
CA CYS A 233 16.56 -15.26 4.75
C CYS A 233 15.16 -15.09 5.38
N ILE A 234 14.60 -16.15 5.95
CA ILE A 234 13.28 -16.08 6.59
C ILE A 234 13.32 -15.18 7.83
N ALA A 235 14.40 -15.25 8.63
CA ALA A 235 14.58 -14.40 9.80
C ALA A 235 14.62 -12.92 9.44
N ILE A 236 15.30 -12.53 8.35
CA ILE A 236 15.30 -11.15 7.83
C ILE A 236 13.89 -10.71 7.45
N ILE A 237 13.16 -11.53 6.67
CA ILE A 237 11.78 -11.20 6.26
C ILE A 237 10.92 -10.93 7.48
N LEU A 238 10.95 -11.83 8.48
CA LEU A 238 10.13 -11.71 9.68
C LEU A 238 10.54 -10.48 10.51
N ALA A 239 11.84 -10.23 10.70
CA ALA A 239 12.33 -9.07 11.43
C ALA A 239 11.90 -7.76 10.75
N MET A 240 12.00 -7.67 9.42
CA MET A 240 11.58 -6.47 8.67
C MET A 240 10.07 -6.24 8.70
N VAL A 241 9.27 -7.30 8.65
CA VAL A 241 7.80 -7.19 8.78
C VAL A 241 7.43 -6.74 10.20
N LEU A 242 8.06 -7.29 11.24
CA LEU A 242 7.82 -6.86 12.63
C LEU A 242 8.30 -5.44 12.89
N LEU A 243 9.40 -5.00 12.26
CA LEU A 243 9.80 -3.60 12.28
C LEU A 243 8.62 -2.69 11.91
N GLN A 244 7.93 -3.00 10.82
CA GLN A 244 6.76 -2.20 10.41
C GLN A 244 5.58 -2.36 11.37
N ALA A 245 5.34 -3.58 11.87
CA ALA A 245 4.26 -3.82 12.83
C ALA A 245 4.45 -3.02 14.14
N GLY A 246 5.68 -2.86 14.61
CA GLY A 246 5.98 -2.02 15.78
C GLY A 246 5.71 -0.53 15.58
N ARG A 247 5.52 -0.08 14.34
CA ARG A 247 5.32 1.34 13.95
C ARG A 247 3.87 1.73 13.69
N MET A 248 2.98 0.78 13.56
CA MET A 248 1.64 1.04 13.01
C MET A 248 0.70 1.80 13.94
N ASN A 249 1.01 1.94 15.23
CA ASN A 249 0.15 2.66 16.16
C ASN A 249 0.31 4.18 16.04
N ILE A 250 1.46 4.65 15.56
CA ILE A 250 1.74 6.09 15.42
C ILE A 250 1.75 6.43 13.95
N CYS A 251 0.83 7.26 13.51
CA CYS A 251 0.80 7.77 12.15
C CYS A 251 0.90 9.29 12.18
N ALA A 252 1.98 9.80 11.56
CA ALA A 252 2.16 11.23 11.31
C ALA A 252 2.30 11.51 9.80
N ASP A 253 1.96 10.55 8.95
CA ASP A 253 1.91 10.74 7.52
C ASP A 253 0.69 11.60 7.17
N TYR A 254 0.95 12.77 6.56
CA TYR A 254 -0.07 13.74 6.18
C TYR A 254 -1.18 13.10 5.34
N ASP A 255 -0.85 12.38 4.27
CA ASP A 255 -1.83 11.76 3.40
C ASP A 255 -2.69 10.72 4.13
N SER A 256 -2.07 9.95 5.02
CA SER A 256 -2.79 8.96 5.82
C SER A 256 -3.80 9.61 6.77
N LEU A 257 -3.42 10.68 7.45
CA LEU A 257 -4.31 11.44 8.32
C LEU A 257 -5.36 12.22 7.54
N HIS A 258 -4.99 12.74 6.36
CA HIS A 258 -5.85 13.59 5.58
C HIS A 258 -7.05 12.81 4.99
N TYR A 259 -6.85 11.61 4.44
CA TYR A 259 -7.93 10.89 3.75
C TYR A 259 -7.98 9.38 3.95
N GLY A 260 -6.89 8.74 4.35
CA GLY A 260 -6.84 7.27 4.39
C GLY A 260 -7.40 6.68 5.68
N LEU A 261 -6.91 7.15 6.82
CA LEU A 261 -7.27 6.62 8.15
C LEU A 261 -8.64 7.09 8.64
N ARG A 262 -9.14 8.20 8.11
CA ARG A 262 -10.38 8.85 8.54
C ARG A 262 -11.58 8.48 7.66
N SER A 263 -11.64 7.25 7.16
CA SER A 263 -12.70 6.80 6.26
C SER A 263 -14.10 6.92 6.87
N GLU A 264 -14.24 6.88 8.20
CA GLU A 264 -15.48 7.14 8.93
C GLU A 264 -15.95 8.59 8.89
N TYR A 265 -15.12 9.51 8.44
CA TYR A 265 -15.44 10.93 8.32
C TYR A 265 -15.36 11.45 6.88
N VAL A 266 -14.48 10.84 6.04
CA VAL A 266 -14.22 11.36 4.69
C VAL A 266 -14.77 10.46 3.58
N LEU A 267 -15.30 9.28 3.93
CA LEU A 267 -15.95 8.37 2.99
C LEU A 267 -17.39 8.04 3.39
N ASP A 268 -17.69 7.91 4.68
CA ASP A 268 -19.00 7.55 5.22
C ASP A 268 -19.29 8.34 6.49
N ASN A 269 -20.09 9.38 6.39
CA ASN A 269 -20.57 10.14 7.55
C ASN A 269 -21.99 9.70 8.00
N GLY A 270 -22.33 8.45 7.76
CA GLY A 270 -23.60 7.82 8.16
C GLY A 270 -24.62 7.63 7.04
N GLY A 271 -24.41 8.22 5.86
CA GLY A 271 -25.25 8.06 4.66
C GLY A 271 -24.68 7.08 3.62
N GLY A 272 -23.54 6.45 3.95
CA GLY A 272 -22.85 5.50 3.08
C GLY A 272 -21.84 6.16 2.13
N ILE A 273 -21.13 5.33 1.37
CA ILE A 273 -19.99 5.78 0.52
C ILE A 273 -20.37 6.66 -0.67
N TYR A 274 -21.66 6.79 -0.98
CA TYR A 274 -22.17 7.66 -2.05
C TYR A 274 -22.67 9.00 -1.54
N GLU A 275 -22.63 9.24 -0.24
CA GLU A 275 -22.97 10.53 0.36
C GLU A 275 -21.99 11.60 -0.11
N ASN A 276 -22.54 12.76 -0.46
CA ASN A 276 -21.70 13.94 -0.77
C ASN A 276 -21.32 14.62 0.54
N LEU A 277 -20.04 14.51 0.89
CA LEU A 277 -19.49 15.11 2.12
C LEU A 277 -18.97 16.53 1.92
N GLY A 278 -19.09 17.09 0.70
CA GLY A 278 -18.57 18.43 0.40
C GLY A 278 -17.04 18.56 0.43
N MET A 279 -16.32 17.45 0.42
CA MET A 279 -14.87 17.45 0.44
C MET A 279 -14.32 17.76 -0.95
N VAL A 280 -13.50 18.82 -1.07
CA VAL A 280 -13.09 19.38 -2.37
C VAL A 280 -11.69 18.98 -2.83
N ASN A 281 -10.82 18.49 -1.95
CA ASN A 281 -9.52 18.03 -2.39
C ASN A 281 -9.64 16.82 -3.31
N VAL A 282 -8.81 16.77 -4.34
CA VAL A 282 -8.79 15.68 -5.34
C VAL A 282 -8.64 14.29 -4.71
N VAL A 283 -7.96 14.18 -3.58
CA VAL A 283 -7.74 12.91 -2.86
C VAL A 283 -9.02 12.28 -2.32
N TYR A 284 -10.05 13.08 -2.02
CA TYR A 284 -11.36 12.58 -1.57
C TYR A 284 -12.16 11.95 -2.71
N THR A 285 -11.80 12.27 -3.96
CA THR A 285 -12.48 11.79 -5.17
C THR A 285 -11.80 10.59 -5.82
N TYR A 286 -10.63 10.19 -5.35
CA TYR A 286 -9.94 9.00 -5.85
C TYR A 286 -10.81 7.75 -5.76
N SER A 287 -10.43 6.73 -6.53
CA SER A 287 -11.01 5.40 -6.39
C SER A 287 -10.84 4.90 -4.96
N LYS A 288 -11.95 4.68 -4.25
CA LYS A 288 -12.00 4.39 -2.82
C LYS A 288 -12.24 2.90 -2.51
N GLY A 289 -11.70 2.01 -3.37
CA GLY A 289 -11.91 0.57 -3.21
C GLY A 289 -11.25 -0.02 -1.95
N LEU A 290 -10.04 0.44 -1.58
CA LEU A 290 -9.38 -0.01 -0.35
C LEU A 290 -10.13 0.48 0.89
N GLU A 291 -10.41 1.77 0.94
CA GLU A 291 -11.11 2.39 2.07
C GLU A 291 -12.50 1.76 2.24
N THR A 292 -13.22 1.51 1.14
CA THR A 292 -14.50 0.78 1.16
C THR A 292 -14.33 -0.62 1.75
N LEU A 293 -13.31 -1.36 1.32
CA LEU A 293 -13.02 -2.70 1.87
C LEU A 293 -12.74 -2.65 3.37
N LEU A 294 -12.06 -1.60 3.85
CA LEU A 294 -11.60 -1.47 5.23
C LEU A 294 -12.60 -0.77 6.15
N LEU A 295 -13.75 -0.29 5.66
CA LEU A 295 -14.77 0.33 6.50
C LEU A 295 -15.14 -0.49 7.76
N PRO A 296 -15.20 -1.83 7.73
CA PRO A 296 -15.50 -2.60 8.95
C PRO A 296 -14.47 -2.42 10.08
N ILE A 297 -13.21 -2.08 9.74
CA ILE A 297 -12.13 -1.87 10.69
C ILE A 297 -11.66 -0.41 10.79
N SER A 298 -12.31 0.51 10.07
CA SER A 298 -12.10 1.96 10.20
C SER A 298 -12.85 2.52 11.41
N GLY A 299 -12.44 3.67 11.94
CA GLY A 299 -13.07 4.30 13.11
C GLY A 299 -13.00 3.43 14.37
N LEU A 300 -12.04 2.53 14.46
CA LEU A 300 -11.67 1.83 15.68
C LEU A 300 -10.66 2.69 16.45
N PRO A 301 -10.53 2.52 17.77
CA PRO A 301 -9.72 3.41 18.58
C PRO A 301 -8.25 3.55 18.18
N SER A 302 -7.66 2.57 17.50
CA SER A 302 -6.27 2.65 17.04
C SER A 302 -6.17 2.68 15.51
N TYR A 303 -5.36 3.58 14.96
CA TYR A 303 -4.96 3.56 13.54
C TYR A 303 -4.26 2.24 13.14
N GLY A 304 -3.69 1.54 14.10
CA GLY A 304 -3.07 0.24 13.89
C GLY A 304 -4.00 -0.80 13.24
N PHE A 305 -5.31 -0.71 13.44
CA PHE A 305 -6.27 -1.64 12.82
C PHE A 305 -6.30 -1.52 11.29
N PHE A 306 -6.21 -0.30 10.77
CA PHE A 306 -6.13 -0.06 9.33
C PHE A 306 -4.72 -0.38 8.80
N LEU A 307 -3.68 0.16 9.45
CA LEU A 307 -2.29 0.03 9.00
C LEU A 307 -1.81 -1.42 9.03
N SER A 308 -2.24 -2.22 10.00
CA SER A 308 -1.90 -3.65 10.06
C SER A 308 -2.43 -4.44 8.86
N PHE A 309 -3.56 -4.03 8.27
CA PHE A 309 -4.04 -4.65 7.03
C PHE A 309 -3.04 -4.43 5.88
N GLN A 310 -2.43 -3.26 5.78
CA GLN A 310 -1.40 -2.97 4.76
C GLN A 310 -0.15 -3.83 4.93
N ILE A 311 0.20 -4.19 6.17
CA ILE A 311 1.30 -5.13 6.45
C ILE A 311 0.99 -6.52 5.86
N TRP A 312 -0.26 -7.00 5.99
CA TRP A 312 -0.70 -8.24 5.35
C TRP A 312 -0.64 -8.15 3.82
N MET A 313 -0.97 -6.99 3.22
CA MET A 313 -0.85 -6.78 1.77
C MET A 313 0.61 -6.80 1.31
N THR A 314 1.50 -6.24 2.09
CA THR A 314 2.94 -6.30 1.82
C THR A 314 3.47 -7.74 1.91
N LEU A 315 3.02 -8.52 2.89
CA LEU A 315 3.30 -9.97 2.92
C LEU A 315 2.76 -10.67 1.66
N GLY A 316 1.56 -10.32 1.22
CA GLY A 316 0.99 -10.80 -0.04
C GLY A 316 1.87 -10.47 -1.25
N THR A 317 2.43 -9.25 -1.30
CA THR A 317 3.39 -8.80 -2.32
C THR A 317 4.64 -9.68 -2.32
N LEU A 318 5.26 -9.88 -1.16
CA LEU A 318 6.47 -10.72 -1.02
C LEU A 318 6.19 -12.15 -1.46
N ILE A 319 5.09 -12.76 -0.99
CA ILE A 319 4.69 -14.12 -1.33
C ILE A 319 4.45 -14.26 -2.83
N THR A 320 3.74 -13.31 -3.44
CA THR A 320 3.40 -13.36 -4.88
C THR A 320 4.65 -13.22 -5.74
N ALA A 321 5.56 -12.30 -5.39
CA ALA A 321 6.86 -12.18 -6.05
C ALA A 321 7.67 -13.47 -5.93
N GLY A 322 7.69 -14.08 -4.75
CA GLY A 322 8.29 -15.39 -4.52
C GLY A 322 7.67 -16.48 -5.43
N GLN A 323 6.35 -16.52 -5.56
CA GLN A 323 5.67 -17.47 -6.45
C GLN A 323 6.03 -17.25 -7.93
N ILE A 324 6.15 -16.01 -8.38
CA ILE A 324 6.62 -15.72 -9.74
C ILE A 324 8.05 -16.27 -9.94
N VAL A 325 8.96 -16.00 -9.01
CA VAL A 325 10.34 -16.50 -9.08
C VAL A 325 10.40 -18.04 -9.03
N GLU A 326 9.58 -18.66 -8.16
CA GLU A 326 9.51 -20.13 -8.02
C GLU A 326 9.15 -20.82 -9.34
N LEU A 327 8.29 -20.19 -10.16
CA LEU A 327 7.97 -20.70 -11.50
C LEU A 327 9.22 -20.90 -12.38
N PHE A 328 10.29 -20.14 -12.19
CA PHE A 328 11.46 -20.13 -13.08
C PHE A 328 12.71 -20.79 -12.51
N VAL A 329 12.96 -20.63 -11.22
CA VAL A 329 14.25 -21.02 -10.62
C VAL A 329 14.12 -21.76 -9.27
N GLY A 330 12.90 -21.99 -8.81
CA GLY A 330 12.59 -22.81 -7.65
C GLY A 330 12.62 -22.08 -6.31
N ARG A 331 12.18 -22.78 -5.27
CA ARG A 331 11.81 -22.24 -3.94
C ARG A 331 12.95 -21.53 -3.21
N LYS A 332 14.20 -22.00 -3.30
CA LYS A 332 15.34 -21.35 -2.64
C LYS A 332 15.52 -19.90 -3.13
N HIS A 333 15.43 -19.70 -4.43
CA HIS A 333 15.54 -18.39 -5.06
C HIS A 333 14.29 -17.53 -4.79
N ALA A 334 13.12 -18.14 -4.67
CA ALA A 334 11.89 -17.47 -4.29
C ALA A 334 12.02 -16.80 -2.92
N VAL A 335 12.49 -17.53 -1.90
CA VAL A 335 12.75 -16.97 -0.57
C VAL A 335 13.81 -15.88 -0.62
N GLY A 336 14.88 -16.05 -1.41
CA GLY A 336 15.88 -15.00 -1.64
C GLY A 336 15.28 -13.72 -2.24
N CYS A 337 14.35 -13.84 -3.19
CA CYS A 337 13.62 -12.69 -3.74
C CYS A 337 12.76 -11.99 -2.67
N MET A 338 12.03 -12.76 -1.88
CA MET A 338 11.24 -12.21 -0.77
C MET A 338 12.12 -11.43 0.22
N THR A 339 13.30 -11.97 0.56
CA THR A 339 14.28 -11.30 1.43
C THR A 339 14.77 -9.98 0.83
N LEU A 340 15.14 -9.97 -0.45
CA LEU A 340 15.59 -8.77 -1.13
C LEU A 340 14.50 -7.69 -1.17
N LEU A 341 13.26 -8.09 -1.47
CA LEU A 341 12.11 -7.18 -1.48
C LEU A 341 11.77 -6.66 -0.08
N SER A 342 11.88 -7.49 0.96
CA SER A 342 11.66 -7.05 2.34
C SER A 342 12.70 -6.06 2.86
N CYS A 343 13.78 -5.80 2.11
CA CYS A 343 14.79 -4.80 2.41
C CYS A 343 14.70 -3.56 1.51
N ILE A 344 13.73 -3.46 0.59
CA ILE A 344 13.54 -2.24 -0.20
C ILE A 344 12.68 -1.25 0.58
N PRO A 345 13.19 -0.03 0.91
CA PRO A 345 12.45 0.96 1.68
C PRO A 345 11.06 1.23 1.11
N GLY A 346 10.94 1.41 -0.21
CA GLY A 346 9.67 1.67 -0.87
C GLY A 346 8.62 0.58 -0.65
N ILE A 347 9.01 -0.69 -0.69
CA ILE A 347 8.09 -1.82 -0.44
C ILE A 347 7.67 -1.87 1.02
N MET A 348 8.61 -1.66 1.94
CA MET A 348 8.33 -1.84 3.38
C MET A 348 7.70 -0.61 4.01
N ASN A 349 8.17 0.59 3.71
CA ASN A 349 7.65 1.80 4.35
C ASN A 349 6.22 2.14 3.91
N MET A 350 5.80 1.72 2.71
CA MET A 350 4.41 1.87 2.29
C MET A 350 3.44 0.98 3.09
N SER A 351 3.91 -0.05 3.77
CA SER A 351 3.07 -0.94 4.58
C SER A 351 2.49 -0.28 5.83
N ILE A 352 2.99 0.88 6.24
CA ILE A 352 2.54 1.63 7.41
C ILE A 352 1.96 3.00 7.03
N THR A 353 1.48 3.12 5.83
CA THR A 353 0.69 4.26 5.37
C THR A 353 -0.72 3.81 5.04
N ALA A 354 -1.70 4.71 5.14
CA ALA A 354 -3.06 4.41 4.70
C ALA A 354 -3.25 4.60 3.18
N LYS A 355 -2.14 4.75 2.45
CA LYS A 355 -2.14 4.82 0.99
C LYS A 355 -2.46 3.45 0.39
N THR A 356 -3.05 3.46 -0.79
CA THR A 356 -3.48 2.23 -1.49
C THR A 356 -2.34 1.43 -2.13
N ASP A 357 -1.10 1.91 -2.02
CA ASP A 357 0.07 1.45 -2.77
C ASP A 357 0.44 -0.01 -2.52
N SER A 358 0.44 -0.43 -1.25
CA SER A 358 0.78 -1.81 -0.87
C SER A 358 -0.20 -2.82 -1.46
N MET A 359 -1.51 -2.55 -1.41
CA MET A 359 -2.51 -3.42 -2.01
C MET A 359 -2.49 -3.36 -3.55
N THR A 360 -2.19 -2.19 -4.12
CA THR A 360 -2.10 -2.01 -5.58
C THR A 360 -0.96 -2.85 -6.16
N VAL A 361 0.26 -2.76 -5.64
CA VAL A 361 1.40 -3.56 -6.12
C VAL A 361 1.16 -5.05 -5.90
N PHE A 362 0.52 -5.43 -4.79
CA PHE A 362 0.12 -6.81 -4.54
C PHE A 362 -0.80 -7.33 -5.65
N MET A 363 -1.88 -6.61 -5.98
CA MET A 363 -2.82 -7.00 -7.03
C MET A 363 -2.19 -6.97 -8.44
N GLN A 364 -1.28 -6.04 -8.71
CA GLN A 364 -0.49 -6.02 -9.95
C GLN A 364 0.37 -7.29 -10.10
N LEU A 365 1.01 -7.74 -9.03
CA LEU A 365 1.80 -8.99 -9.06
C LEU A 365 0.89 -10.22 -9.15
N VAL A 366 -0.27 -10.24 -8.51
CA VAL A 366 -1.28 -11.31 -8.64
C VAL A 366 -1.76 -11.40 -10.09
N MET A 367 -2.08 -10.29 -10.72
CA MET A 367 -2.42 -10.21 -12.15
C MET A 367 -1.33 -10.83 -13.02
N LEU A 368 -0.08 -10.42 -12.83
CA LEU A 368 1.06 -10.95 -13.58
C LEU A 368 1.27 -12.45 -13.34
N LEU A 369 1.18 -12.92 -12.10
CA LEU A 369 1.28 -14.34 -11.77
C LEU A 369 0.24 -15.15 -12.54
N PHE A 370 -1.01 -14.71 -12.57
CA PHE A 370 -2.07 -15.42 -13.30
C PHE A 370 -1.87 -15.35 -14.81
N LEU A 371 -1.41 -14.25 -15.38
CA LEU A 371 -1.04 -14.17 -16.81
C LEU A 371 0.10 -15.13 -17.17
N LEU A 372 1.15 -15.21 -16.33
CA LEU A 372 2.25 -16.14 -16.54
C LEU A 372 1.81 -17.61 -16.39
N LEU A 373 0.93 -17.91 -15.45
CA LEU A 373 0.31 -19.22 -15.30
C LEU A 373 -0.56 -19.58 -16.49
N TYR A 374 -1.32 -18.62 -17.04
CA TYR A 374 -2.08 -18.84 -18.27
C TYR A 374 -1.16 -19.18 -19.45
N ILE A 375 -0.07 -18.43 -19.66
CA ILE A 375 0.91 -18.72 -20.71
C ILE A 375 1.46 -20.15 -20.58
N ARG A 376 1.72 -20.63 -19.36
CA ARG A 376 2.30 -21.96 -19.11
C ARG A 376 1.31 -23.11 -19.17
N ARG A 377 0.11 -22.91 -18.63
CA ARG A 377 -0.84 -24.01 -18.35
C ARG A 377 -2.07 -23.98 -19.24
N LYS A 378 -2.38 -22.85 -19.88
CA LYS A 378 -3.51 -22.65 -20.81
C LYS A 378 -4.88 -22.97 -20.18
N LYS A 379 -5.06 -22.68 -18.88
CA LYS A 379 -6.35 -22.78 -18.20
C LYS A 379 -7.04 -21.42 -18.21
N ASP A 380 -8.29 -21.37 -18.69
CA ASP A 380 -9.08 -20.13 -18.81
C ASP A 380 -9.27 -19.42 -17.46
N ALA A 381 -9.39 -20.18 -16.38
CA ALA A 381 -9.51 -19.63 -15.03
C ALA A 381 -8.38 -18.65 -14.66
N TYR A 382 -7.15 -18.88 -15.12
CA TYR A 382 -6.07 -17.92 -14.85
C TYR A 382 -6.22 -16.62 -15.60
N LEU A 383 -6.78 -16.65 -16.82
CA LEU A 383 -7.03 -15.44 -17.58
C LEU A 383 -8.14 -14.61 -16.93
N VAL A 384 -9.22 -15.27 -16.48
CA VAL A 384 -10.31 -14.60 -15.74
C VAL A 384 -9.78 -13.97 -14.46
N LEU A 385 -9.03 -14.72 -13.64
CA LEU A 385 -8.44 -14.18 -12.40
C LEU A 385 -7.43 -13.05 -12.66
N ALA A 386 -6.74 -13.06 -13.80
CA ALA A 386 -5.89 -11.94 -14.19
C ALA A 386 -6.72 -10.69 -14.52
N VAL A 387 -7.86 -10.83 -15.19
CA VAL A 387 -8.81 -9.74 -15.41
C VAL A 387 -9.40 -9.26 -14.08
N ASP A 388 -9.82 -10.16 -13.20
CA ASP A 388 -10.32 -9.81 -11.88
C ASP A 388 -9.29 -9.01 -11.07
N ALA A 389 -8.02 -9.43 -11.07
CA ALA A 389 -6.94 -8.71 -10.40
C ALA A 389 -6.66 -7.35 -11.07
N TYR A 390 -6.74 -7.25 -12.39
CA TYR A 390 -6.64 -5.97 -13.10
C TYR A 390 -7.76 -5.01 -12.67
N LEU A 391 -9.02 -5.45 -12.69
CA LEU A 391 -10.16 -4.65 -12.25
C LEU A 391 -9.99 -4.20 -10.79
N MET A 392 -9.47 -5.07 -9.93
CA MET A 392 -9.14 -4.71 -8.55
C MET A 392 -8.12 -3.56 -8.50
N THR A 393 -7.08 -3.56 -9.34
CA THR A 393 -6.11 -2.43 -9.34
C THR A 393 -6.74 -1.11 -9.72
N LEU A 394 -7.74 -1.11 -10.62
CA LEU A 394 -8.42 0.10 -11.08
C LEU A 394 -9.30 0.76 -10.00
N VAL A 395 -9.78 -0.01 -9.03
CA VAL A 395 -10.59 0.51 -7.91
C VAL A 395 -9.73 0.94 -6.72
N LEU A 396 -8.43 0.62 -6.71
CA LEU A 396 -7.53 0.96 -5.62
C LEU A 396 -6.87 2.32 -5.81
N LYS A 397 -6.35 2.61 -7.02
CA LYS A 397 -5.56 3.83 -7.24
C LYS A 397 -5.74 4.36 -8.67
N PRO A 398 -5.96 5.67 -8.87
CA PRO A 398 -6.10 6.25 -10.20
C PRO A 398 -4.90 6.00 -11.11
N THR A 399 -3.67 6.12 -10.59
CA THR A 399 -2.44 5.87 -11.35
C THR A 399 -2.27 4.41 -11.78
N ALA A 400 -2.98 3.46 -11.13
CA ALA A 400 -2.99 2.06 -11.55
C ALA A 400 -3.57 1.90 -12.98
N LEU A 401 -4.44 2.82 -13.43
CA LEU A 401 -4.91 2.81 -14.82
C LEU A 401 -3.74 2.89 -15.80
N VAL A 402 -2.69 3.63 -15.48
CA VAL A 402 -1.48 3.75 -16.34
C VAL A 402 -0.60 2.50 -16.20
N PHE A 403 -0.12 2.21 -15.00
CA PHE A 403 0.87 1.15 -14.77
C PHE A 403 0.30 -0.26 -14.95
N SER A 404 -0.91 -0.53 -14.46
CA SER A 404 -1.54 -1.84 -14.59
C SER A 404 -2.00 -2.11 -16.02
N THR A 405 -2.52 -1.07 -16.73
CA THR A 405 -2.92 -1.22 -18.14
C THR A 405 -1.70 -1.44 -19.04
N ALA A 406 -0.58 -0.75 -18.78
CA ALA A 406 0.67 -1.00 -19.49
C ALA A 406 1.15 -2.44 -19.31
N ALA A 407 1.12 -2.96 -18.09
CA ALA A 407 1.52 -4.33 -17.78
C ALA A 407 0.56 -5.37 -18.38
N ALA A 408 -0.76 -5.21 -18.16
CA ALA A 408 -1.79 -6.11 -18.67
C ALA A 408 -1.87 -6.05 -20.21
N GLY A 409 -1.82 -4.86 -20.78
CA GLY A 409 -1.85 -4.64 -22.23
C GLY A 409 -0.64 -5.27 -22.93
N THR A 410 0.56 -5.11 -22.38
CA THR A 410 1.77 -5.76 -22.92
C THR A 410 1.67 -7.27 -22.86
N ALA A 411 1.25 -7.84 -21.74
CA ALA A 411 1.08 -9.28 -21.61
C ALA A 411 -0.05 -9.81 -22.51
N GLY A 412 -1.18 -9.10 -22.58
CA GLY A 412 -2.30 -9.42 -23.44
C GLY A 412 -1.91 -9.38 -24.92
N LEU A 413 -1.23 -8.33 -25.37
CA LEU A 413 -0.72 -8.20 -26.74
C LEU A 413 0.27 -9.32 -27.06
N TYR A 414 1.18 -9.65 -26.15
CA TYR A 414 2.09 -10.80 -26.29
C TYR A 414 1.32 -12.10 -26.48
N ILE A 415 0.30 -12.37 -25.68
CA ILE A 415 -0.56 -13.56 -25.78
C ILE A 415 -1.28 -13.61 -27.14
N LEU A 416 -1.79 -12.47 -27.62
CA LEU A 416 -2.47 -12.36 -28.91
C LEU A 416 -1.50 -12.58 -30.08
N LEU A 417 -0.40 -11.84 -30.15
CA LEU A 417 0.58 -11.91 -31.25
C LEU A 417 1.24 -13.28 -31.34
N THR A 418 1.45 -13.96 -30.21
CA THR A 418 2.01 -15.31 -30.20
C THR A 418 0.96 -16.40 -30.41
N LYS A 419 -0.28 -16.04 -30.73
CA LYS A 419 -1.42 -16.95 -30.96
C LYS A 419 -1.63 -17.94 -29.80
N GLN A 420 -1.38 -17.46 -28.58
CA GLN A 420 -1.52 -18.25 -27.37
C GLN A 420 -2.88 -18.14 -26.71
N LEU A 421 -3.72 -17.22 -27.19
CA LEU A 421 -5.09 -17.10 -26.71
C LEU A 421 -5.90 -18.32 -27.15
N ARG A 422 -6.37 -19.10 -26.17
CA ARG A 422 -7.24 -20.26 -26.35
C ARG A 422 -8.32 -20.23 -25.29
N PHE A 423 -9.28 -19.35 -25.46
CA PHE A 423 -10.39 -19.19 -24.52
C PHE A 423 -11.57 -20.03 -24.96
N LYS A 424 -12.00 -20.97 -24.10
CA LYS A 424 -13.09 -21.91 -24.41
C LYS A 424 -14.40 -21.60 -23.69
N PHE A 425 -14.49 -20.48 -22.99
CA PHE A 425 -15.62 -20.08 -22.14
C PHE A 425 -16.09 -21.13 -21.11
N ARG A 426 -15.27 -22.12 -20.82
CA ARG A 426 -15.50 -23.19 -19.83
C ARG A 426 -14.72 -22.99 -18.56
N GLY A 427 -14.38 -21.72 -18.22
CA GLY A 427 -13.63 -21.42 -17.00
C GLY A 427 -14.52 -21.54 -15.76
N SER A 428 -14.07 -22.31 -14.78
CA SER A 428 -14.77 -22.53 -13.51
C SER A 428 -15.01 -21.26 -12.69
N VAL A 429 -14.22 -20.21 -12.92
CA VAL A 429 -14.31 -18.92 -12.18
C VAL A 429 -14.90 -17.79 -13.01
N LEU A 430 -15.38 -18.04 -14.23
CA LEU A 430 -16.01 -17.01 -15.08
C LEU A 430 -17.15 -16.22 -14.38
N PRO A 431 -17.99 -16.82 -13.51
CA PRO A 431 -19.01 -16.08 -12.78
C PRO A 431 -18.46 -14.97 -11.87
N SER A 432 -17.15 -14.95 -11.57
CA SER A 432 -16.55 -13.85 -10.80
C SER A 432 -16.68 -12.50 -11.48
N LEU A 433 -16.65 -12.45 -12.81
CA LEU A 433 -16.86 -11.23 -13.57
C LEU A 433 -18.23 -10.59 -13.29
N GLY A 434 -19.22 -11.39 -12.86
CA GLY A 434 -20.56 -10.93 -12.50
C GLY A 434 -20.61 -10.02 -11.27
N PHE A 435 -19.60 -10.00 -10.43
CA PHE A 435 -19.47 -9.06 -9.32
C PHE A 435 -18.22 -8.17 -9.44
N MET A 436 -17.16 -8.61 -10.13
CA MET A 436 -15.93 -7.81 -10.30
C MET A 436 -16.14 -6.62 -11.24
N ILE A 437 -16.84 -6.81 -12.36
CA ILE A 437 -17.16 -5.72 -13.27
C ILE A 437 -18.11 -4.71 -12.60
N PRO A 438 -19.24 -5.11 -11.99
CA PRO A 438 -20.08 -4.18 -11.22
C PRO A 438 -19.32 -3.47 -10.09
N MET A 439 -18.47 -4.16 -9.34
CA MET A 439 -17.62 -3.55 -8.30
C MET A 439 -16.80 -2.38 -8.88
N TRP A 440 -16.10 -2.62 -9.99
CA TRP A 440 -15.32 -1.59 -10.67
C TRP A 440 -16.19 -0.42 -11.10
N LEU A 441 -17.31 -0.69 -11.76
CA LEU A 441 -18.25 0.34 -12.25
C LEU A 441 -18.86 1.14 -11.09
N LEU A 442 -19.20 0.51 -9.97
CA LEU A 442 -19.79 1.16 -8.81
C LEU A 442 -18.80 2.10 -8.10
N ILE A 443 -17.55 1.71 -7.98
CA ILE A 443 -16.50 2.59 -7.42
C ILE A 443 -16.26 3.79 -8.35
N TRP A 444 -16.20 3.59 -9.67
CA TRP A 444 -16.03 4.69 -10.62
C TRP A 444 -17.31 5.55 -10.71
N TYR A 445 -18.49 4.95 -10.54
CA TYR A 445 -19.76 5.67 -10.44
C TYR A 445 -19.78 6.63 -9.26
N ARG A 446 -19.20 6.25 -8.11
CA ARG A 446 -19.04 7.16 -6.97
C ARG A 446 -18.22 8.39 -7.36
N THR A 447 -17.08 8.20 -7.98
CA THR A 447 -16.23 9.30 -8.44
C THR A 447 -16.99 10.19 -9.44
N TRP A 448 -17.68 9.59 -10.39
CA TRP A 448 -18.49 10.32 -11.36
C TRP A 448 -19.66 11.07 -10.71
N LEU A 449 -20.31 10.48 -9.74
CA LEU A 449 -21.42 11.13 -9.03
C LEU A 449 -20.98 12.44 -8.37
N HIS A 450 -19.82 12.43 -7.74
CA HIS A 450 -19.30 13.61 -7.04
C HIS A 450 -18.64 14.64 -7.97
N THR A 451 -17.91 14.19 -8.97
CA THR A 451 -17.04 15.07 -9.77
C THR A 451 -17.46 15.30 -11.21
N GLY A 452 -18.38 14.49 -11.74
CA GLY A 452 -18.71 14.44 -13.15
C GLY A 452 -17.73 13.64 -14.02
N LEU A 453 -16.56 13.24 -13.46
CA LEU A 453 -15.55 12.43 -14.15
C LEU A 453 -15.53 10.99 -13.62
N PRO A 454 -15.43 9.96 -14.47
CA PRO A 454 -15.39 8.56 -14.00
C PRO A 454 -14.15 8.26 -13.16
N LEU A 455 -13.06 8.97 -13.39
CA LEU A 455 -11.81 8.86 -12.66
C LEU A 455 -11.14 10.23 -12.58
N THR A 456 -10.65 10.61 -11.42
CA THR A 456 -10.04 11.92 -11.18
C THR A 456 -8.53 11.86 -11.13
N SER A 457 -7.91 13.01 -11.42
CA SER A 457 -6.49 13.31 -11.53
C SER A 457 -5.71 12.58 -12.63
N VAL A 458 -6.36 11.67 -13.39
CA VAL A 458 -5.72 10.94 -14.50
C VAL A 458 -6.55 11.08 -15.77
N PHE A 459 -5.91 11.54 -16.85
CA PHE A 459 -6.53 11.66 -18.18
C PHE A 459 -7.76 12.60 -18.24
N ASN A 460 -7.79 13.68 -17.44
CA ASN A 460 -8.90 14.63 -17.42
C ASN A 460 -9.26 15.15 -18.84
N SER A 461 -8.26 15.43 -19.67
CA SER A 461 -8.47 15.85 -21.07
C SER A 461 -9.15 14.78 -21.94
N ILE A 462 -8.89 13.50 -21.69
CA ILE A 462 -9.54 12.39 -22.41
C ILE A 462 -11.00 12.30 -21.98
N TRP A 463 -11.29 12.41 -20.68
CA TRP A 463 -12.65 12.40 -20.17
C TRP A 463 -13.48 13.57 -20.75
N ALA A 464 -12.88 14.76 -20.79
CA ALA A 464 -13.51 15.92 -21.41
C ALA A 464 -13.79 15.70 -22.90
N ALA A 465 -12.85 15.13 -23.66
CA ALA A 465 -13.05 14.77 -25.07
C ALA A 465 -14.13 13.72 -25.28
N LEU A 466 -14.41 12.86 -24.29
CA LEU A 466 -15.50 11.88 -24.29
C LEU A 466 -16.85 12.47 -23.83
N GLY A 467 -16.91 13.79 -23.57
CA GLY A 467 -18.14 14.50 -23.18
C GLY A 467 -18.44 14.53 -21.71
N PHE A 468 -17.52 14.10 -20.84
CA PHE A 468 -17.67 14.25 -19.40
C PHE A 468 -17.34 15.68 -18.98
N THR A 469 -18.14 16.26 -18.09
CA THR A 469 -17.96 17.62 -17.55
C THR A 469 -17.76 17.59 -16.06
N VAL A 470 -16.82 18.39 -15.59
CA VAL A 470 -16.55 18.54 -14.16
C VAL A 470 -17.75 19.24 -13.50
N ARG A 471 -18.17 18.75 -12.33
CA ARG A 471 -19.29 19.29 -11.54
C ARG A 471 -18.78 20.15 -10.39
N TYR A 472 -19.59 21.13 -10.02
CA TYR A 472 -19.40 21.89 -8.79
C TYR A 472 -19.31 20.92 -7.60
N PRO A 473 -18.39 21.11 -6.65
CA PRO A 473 -17.52 22.30 -6.49
C PRO A 473 -16.14 22.16 -7.16
N TYR A 474 -15.85 21.08 -7.88
CA TYR A 474 -14.53 20.80 -8.44
C TYR A 474 -14.22 21.64 -9.69
N ARG A 475 -12.91 21.95 -9.83
CA ARG A 475 -12.34 22.56 -11.02
C ARG A 475 -10.96 21.97 -11.24
N PHE A 476 -10.87 20.76 -11.79
CA PHE A 476 -9.58 20.10 -12.01
C PHE A 476 -8.76 20.85 -13.06
N GLU A 477 -8.02 21.86 -12.63
CA GLU A 477 -7.00 22.48 -13.48
C GLU A 477 -5.87 21.49 -13.73
N SER A 478 -5.29 21.55 -14.91
CA SER A 478 -4.13 20.73 -15.24
C SER A 478 -2.99 21.15 -14.31
N LEU A 479 -2.50 20.21 -13.50
CA LEU A 479 -1.27 20.42 -12.75
C LEU A 479 -0.16 20.84 -13.72
N PRO A 480 0.69 21.81 -13.36
CA PRO A 480 1.78 22.21 -14.21
C PRO A 480 2.63 20.98 -14.52
N SER A 481 2.64 20.56 -15.78
CA SER A 481 3.57 19.56 -16.25
C SER A 481 4.94 20.23 -16.42
N ASN A 482 6.03 19.47 -16.21
CA ASN A 482 7.36 19.94 -16.61
C ASN A 482 7.41 20.03 -18.15
N GLY A 483 6.81 21.08 -18.69
CA GLY A 483 6.64 21.30 -20.12
C GLY A 483 7.92 21.65 -20.91
N GLY A 484 9.10 21.30 -20.37
CA GLY A 484 10.36 21.42 -21.08
C GLY A 484 10.44 20.40 -22.22
N ALA A 485 10.99 20.80 -23.37
CA ALA A 485 11.20 19.88 -24.47
C ALA A 485 12.03 18.67 -24.02
N LEU A 486 11.47 17.47 -24.16
CA LEU A 486 12.11 16.19 -23.75
C LEU A 486 13.51 16.04 -24.35
N ILE A 487 13.73 16.57 -25.53
CA ILE A 487 14.96 16.51 -26.32
C ILE A 487 15.85 17.78 -26.10
N SER A 488 15.74 18.40 -24.95
CA SER A 488 16.62 19.49 -24.55
C SER A 488 17.71 19.03 -23.57
N LEU A 489 18.84 19.72 -23.50
CA LEU A 489 19.88 19.43 -22.51
C LEU A 489 19.34 19.58 -21.07
N ALA A 490 18.44 20.54 -20.85
CA ALA A 490 17.77 20.75 -19.57
C ALA A 490 16.85 19.57 -19.22
N GLY A 491 16.03 19.08 -20.17
CA GLY A 491 15.18 17.91 -19.98
C GLY A 491 15.98 16.65 -19.70
N LEU A 492 17.08 16.43 -20.41
CA LEU A 492 17.98 15.31 -20.14
C LEU A 492 18.61 15.40 -18.74
N LYS A 493 19.09 16.57 -18.33
CA LYS A 493 19.64 16.80 -16.99
C LYS A 493 18.60 16.54 -15.91
N HIS A 494 17.35 16.99 -16.13
CA HIS A 494 16.24 16.79 -15.21
C HIS A 494 15.94 15.31 -14.99
N ILE A 495 15.76 14.52 -16.06
CA ILE A 495 15.48 13.09 -15.94
C ILE A 495 16.66 12.32 -15.32
N LEU A 496 17.90 12.67 -15.68
CA LEU A 496 19.09 12.03 -15.09
C LEU A 496 19.20 12.31 -13.59
N LYS A 497 18.88 13.54 -13.13
CA LYS A 497 18.80 13.88 -11.70
C LYS A 497 17.79 12.99 -10.98
N ARG A 498 16.61 12.79 -11.55
CA ARG A 498 15.55 11.97 -10.94
C ARG A 498 15.85 10.47 -10.95
N ILE A 499 16.45 9.95 -12.03
CA ILE A 499 16.98 8.59 -12.08
C ILE A 499 18.06 8.40 -11.01
N TYR A 500 18.98 9.35 -10.86
CA TYR A 500 19.97 9.37 -9.79
C TYR A 500 19.29 9.33 -8.43
N GLY A 501 18.24 10.13 -8.22
CA GLY A 501 17.46 10.14 -6.98
C GLY A 501 16.87 8.77 -6.60
N ILE A 502 16.31 8.05 -7.55
CA ILE A 502 15.73 6.73 -7.32
C ILE A 502 16.77 5.64 -7.09
N LEU A 503 17.92 5.71 -7.81
CA LEU A 503 18.93 4.66 -7.80
C LEU A 503 20.09 4.89 -6.82
N MET A 504 20.36 6.13 -6.47
CA MET A 504 21.55 6.50 -5.68
C MET A 504 21.16 7.21 -4.38
N ALA A 505 20.58 8.42 -4.50
CA ALA A 505 20.21 9.22 -3.34
C ALA A 505 19.14 10.26 -3.71
N PRO A 506 17.96 10.26 -3.05
CA PRO A 506 16.96 11.30 -3.24
C PRO A 506 17.49 12.66 -2.78
N VAL A 507 17.66 13.60 -3.70
CA VAL A 507 18.23 14.93 -3.45
C VAL A 507 17.33 15.99 -4.11
N GLY A 508 17.01 17.05 -3.35
CA GLY A 508 16.19 18.17 -3.81
C GLY A 508 14.73 18.03 -3.34
N GLU A 509 14.02 19.13 -3.33
CA GLU A 509 12.64 19.22 -2.87
C GLU A 509 11.69 18.38 -3.72
N ASP A 510 11.91 18.34 -5.03
CA ASP A 510 11.14 17.55 -5.98
C ASP A 510 11.26 16.03 -5.80
N MET A 511 12.23 15.58 -4.97
CA MET A 511 12.50 14.17 -4.66
C MET A 511 12.34 13.85 -3.15
N ALA A 512 11.87 14.78 -2.35
CA ALA A 512 11.80 14.62 -0.89
C ALA A 512 10.98 13.40 -0.46
N HIS A 513 9.85 13.14 -1.11
CA HIS A 513 8.97 12.01 -0.84
C HIS A 513 9.52 10.67 -1.32
N VAL A 514 10.48 10.67 -2.25
CA VAL A 514 11.14 9.44 -2.71
C VAL A 514 11.95 8.79 -1.59
N ARG A 515 12.48 9.54 -0.63
CA ARG A 515 13.28 9.00 0.48
C ARG A 515 12.59 7.84 1.20
N ILE A 516 11.30 7.95 1.43
CA ILE A 516 10.51 6.95 2.16
C ILE A 516 10.17 5.76 1.29
N ALA A 517 9.77 6.03 0.04
CA ALA A 517 9.44 5.02 -0.94
C ALA A 517 10.57 4.79 -1.95
N TRP A 518 11.81 4.81 -1.48
CA TRP A 518 13.02 4.74 -2.28
C TRP A 518 13.33 3.34 -2.78
N GLY A 519 13.83 3.23 -4.04
CA GLY A 519 14.34 1.99 -4.61
C GLY A 519 15.74 1.61 -4.11
N SER A 520 16.53 2.60 -3.71
CA SER A 520 17.90 2.50 -3.20
C SER A 520 18.95 2.02 -4.21
N PRO A 521 20.26 2.08 -3.89
CA PRO A 521 21.30 1.49 -4.73
C PRO A 521 21.12 0.00 -5.03
N LEU A 522 20.35 -0.72 -4.22
CA LEU A 522 19.98 -2.12 -4.48
C LEU A 522 19.19 -2.26 -5.79
N LEU A 523 18.33 -1.27 -6.13
CA LEU A 523 17.62 -1.25 -7.40
C LEU A 523 18.59 -1.14 -8.60
N LEU A 524 19.63 -0.30 -8.51
CA LEU A 524 20.66 -0.23 -9.54
C LEU A 524 21.31 -1.60 -9.75
N ILE A 525 21.64 -2.30 -8.67
CA ILE A 525 22.21 -3.65 -8.77
C ILE A 525 21.25 -4.62 -9.43
N PHE A 526 19.95 -4.57 -9.12
CA PHE A 526 18.96 -5.41 -9.81
C PHE A 526 18.90 -5.12 -11.30
N LEU A 527 18.88 -3.85 -11.72
CA LEU A 527 18.90 -3.47 -13.14
C LEU A 527 20.15 -4.00 -13.86
N LEU A 528 21.31 -3.90 -13.24
CA LEU A 528 22.54 -4.46 -13.79
C LEU A 528 22.50 -5.99 -13.85
N MET A 529 21.94 -6.66 -12.84
CA MET A 529 21.77 -8.12 -12.83
C MET A 529 20.84 -8.60 -13.94
N VAL A 530 19.81 -7.85 -14.28
CA VAL A 530 18.91 -8.16 -15.41
C VAL A 530 19.68 -8.17 -16.74
N CYS A 531 20.72 -7.35 -16.88
CA CYS A 531 21.56 -7.28 -18.07
C CYS A 531 22.65 -8.38 -18.14
N LEU A 532 22.92 -9.13 -17.07
CA LEU A 532 23.98 -10.16 -17.04
C LEU A 532 23.90 -11.24 -18.14
N PRO A 533 22.73 -11.65 -18.65
CA PRO A 533 22.66 -12.63 -19.74
C PRO A 533 23.40 -12.22 -21.01
N VAL A 534 23.66 -10.93 -21.21
CA VAL A 534 24.46 -10.42 -22.34
C VAL A 534 25.93 -10.82 -22.20
N LEU A 535 26.44 -10.88 -20.96
CA LEU A 535 27.84 -11.13 -20.65
C LEU A 535 28.12 -12.53 -20.11
N ALA A 536 27.19 -13.13 -19.44
CA ALA A 536 27.35 -14.42 -18.75
C ALA A 536 26.48 -15.55 -19.38
N ASP A 537 26.99 -16.78 -19.28
CA ASP A 537 26.26 -17.96 -19.75
C ASP A 537 25.09 -18.28 -18.82
N VAL A 538 23.87 -18.34 -19.38
CA VAL A 538 22.66 -18.77 -18.65
C VAL A 538 22.17 -20.14 -19.10
N LYS A 539 21.43 -20.80 -18.20
CA LYS A 539 20.77 -22.08 -18.51
C LYS A 539 19.65 -21.86 -19.54
N ARG A 540 19.56 -22.75 -20.51
CA ARG A 540 18.49 -22.70 -21.50
C ARG A 540 17.15 -23.04 -20.85
N SER A 541 16.12 -22.28 -21.20
CA SER A 541 14.74 -22.51 -20.77
C SER A 541 13.97 -23.35 -21.78
N GLY A 542 13.07 -24.20 -21.31
CA GLY A 542 12.11 -24.89 -22.18
C GLY A 542 11.16 -23.91 -22.87
N ARG A 543 10.49 -24.33 -23.97
CA ARG A 543 9.66 -23.44 -24.82
C ARG A 543 8.61 -22.63 -24.02
N LYS A 544 7.86 -23.28 -23.12
CA LYS A 544 6.82 -22.62 -22.31
C LYS A 544 7.40 -21.65 -21.29
N GLU A 545 8.49 -22.05 -20.64
CA GLU A 545 9.22 -21.22 -19.71
C GLU A 545 9.84 -20.01 -20.40
N LYS A 546 10.46 -20.21 -21.57
CA LYS A 546 11.01 -19.13 -22.41
C LYS A 546 9.92 -18.11 -22.78
N SER A 547 8.74 -18.59 -23.20
CA SER A 547 7.62 -17.74 -23.55
C SER A 547 7.17 -16.87 -22.37
N SER A 548 6.98 -17.46 -21.18
CA SER A 548 6.59 -16.70 -19.98
C SER A 548 7.68 -15.74 -19.52
N LEU A 549 8.97 -16.09 -19.69
CA LEU A 549 10.08 -15.19 -19.35
C LEU A 549 10.16 -13.99 -20.31
N ILE A 550 9.94 -14.21 -21.61
CA ILE A 550 9.87 -13.12 -22.59
C ILE A 550 8.72 -12.17 -22.25
N CYS A 551 7.53 -12.71 -21.95
CA CYS A 551 6.40 -11.89 -21.54
C CYS A 551 6.73 -11.04 -20.31
N LEU A 552 7.32 -11.63 -19.26
CA LEU A 552 7.73 -10.91 -18.05
C LEU A 552 8.77 -9.83 -18.35
N ALA A 553 9.75 -10.12 -19.22
CA ALA A 553 10.75 -9.14 -19.64
C ALA A 553 10.14 -7.97 -20.43
N LEU A 554 9.18 -8.24 -21.32
CA LEU A 554 8.45 -7.20 -22.05
C LEU A 554 7.65 -6.30 -21.09
N VAL A 555 6.94 -6.90 -20.14
CA VAL A 555 6.20 -6.16 -19.10
C VAL A 555 7.16 -5.28 -18.29
N PHE A 556 8.32 -5.79 -17.93
CA PHE A 556 9.35 -5.01 -17.22
C PHE A 556 9.84 -3.81 -18.05
N VAL A 557 10.14 -4.01 -19.34
CA VAL A 557 10.57 -2.94 -20.25
C VAL A 557 9.48 -1.88 -20.38
N THR A 558 8.24 -2.29 -20.63
CA THR A 558 7.10 -1.35 -20.75
C THR A 558 6.88 -0.59 -19.44
N ASN A 559 6.93 -1.27 -18.29
CA ASN A 559 6.81 -0.60 -16.99
C ASN A 559 7.98 0.37 -16.76
N GLY A 560 9.19 0.02 -17.18
CA GLY A 560 10.36 0.91 -17.16
C GLY A 560 10.13 2.18 -17.99
N ILE A 561 9.60 2.05 -19.22
CA ILE A 561 9.28 3.20 -20.09
C ILE A 561 8.23 4.10 -19.43
N VAL A 562 7.16 3.51 -18.90
CA VAL A 562 6.10 4.27 -18.20
C VAL A 562 6.67 4.97 -16.95
N SER A 563 7.53 4.30 -16.21
CA SER A 563 8.21 4.89 -15.04
C SER A 563 9.12 6.05 -15.43
N LEU A 564 9.87 5.94 -16.52
CA LEU A 564 10.69 7.04 -17.06
C LEU A 564 9.82 8.22 -17.50
N ALA A 565 8.69 7.95 -18.16
CA ALA A 565 7.74 8.99 -18.52
C ALA A 565 7.15 9.69 -17.28
N ALA A 566 6.78 8.93 -16.24
CA ALA A 566 6.30 9.50 -14.98
C ALA A 566 7.39 10.34 -14.28
N LEU A 567 8.64 9.86 -14.22
CA LEU A 567 9.77 10.62 -13.69
C LEU A 567 10.01 11.94 -14.43
N TYR A 568 9.71 11.99 -15.72
CA TYR A 568 9.87 13.21 -16.50
C TYR A 568 8.70 14.19 -16.35
N LEU A 569 7.45 13.68 -16.42
CA LEU A 569 6.24 14.49 -16.53
C LEU A 569 5.73 15.04 -15.19
N LEU A 570 5.92 14.30 -14.10
CA LEU A 570 5.37 14.70 -12.80
C LEU A 570 6.12 15.91 -12.22
N TRP A 571 5.39 16.87 -11.67
CA TRP A 571 5.95 18.05 -10.99
C TRP A 571 6.77 17.63 -9.77
N GLN A 572 6.15 16.91 -8.84
CA GLN A 572 6.81 16.24 -7.70
C GLN A 572 6.78 14.74 -7.92
N VAL A 573 7.85 14.06 -7.53
CA VAL A 573 7.99 12.62 -7.69
C VAL A 573 7.85 11.95 -6.35
N ASP A 574 6.81 11.11 -6.25
CA ASP A 574 6.63 10.17 -5.15
C ASP A 574 7.17 8.80 -5.52
N GLY A 575 8.01 8.24 -4.67
CA GLY A 575 8.62 6.93 -4.90
C GLY A 575 7.59 5.77 -4.94
N ASN A 576 6.41 5.97 -4.36
CA ASN A 576 5.32 4.99 -4.33
C ASN A 576 4.75 4.65 -5.72
N TYR A 577 4.92 5.51 -6.73
CA TYR A 577 4.53 5.19 -8.12
C TYR A 577 5.38 4.09 -8.74
N PHE A 578 6.57 3.79 -8.21
CA PHE A 578 7.56 2.89 -8.81
C PHE A 578 7.65 1.53 -8.13
N LEU A 579 6.75 1.19 -7.19
CA LEU A 579 6.81 -0.07 -6.45
C LEU A 579 6.76 -1.30 -7.37
N LEU A 580 5.97 -1.26 -8.44
CA LEU A 580 5.94 -2.33 -9.44
C LEU A 580 7.29 -2.47 -10.16
N LEU A 581 7.96 -1.38 -10.49
CA LEU A 581 9.31 -1.39 -11.09
C LEU A 581 10.32 -2.03 -10.12
N TYR A 582 10.26 -1.69 -8.82
CA TYR A 582 11.13 -2.27 -7.80
C TYR A 582 10.91 -3.78 -7.70
N ALA A 583 9.66 -4.21 -7.63
CA ALA A 583 9.32 -5.63 -7.54
C ALA A 583 9.75 -6.43 -8.80
N LEU A 584 9.45 -5.91 -9.99
CA LEU A 584 9.83 -6.55 -11.26
C LEU A 584 11.36 -6.63 -11.43
N SER A 585 12.08 -5.58 -11.04
CA SER A 585 13.54 -5.55 -11.08
C SER A 585 14.15 -6.64 -10.20
N ALA A 586 13.68 -6.78 -8.96
CA ALA A 586 14.11 -7.82 -8.04
C ALA A 586 13.77 -9.23 -8.56
N ILE A 587 12.55 -9.44 -9.03
CA ILE A 587 12.09 -10.73 -9.60
C ILE A 587 13.00 -11.16 -10.76
N LEU A 588 13.21 -10.27 -11.74
CA LEU A 588 14.04 -10.59 -12.90
C LEU A 588 15.52 -10.76 -12.55
N ALA A 589 16.06 -9.95 -11.65
CA ALA A 589 17.42 -10.07 -11.14
C ALA A 589 17.65 -11.45 -10.51
N VAL A 590 16.74 -11.89 -9.64
CA VAL A 590 16.85 -13.21 -8.99
C VAL A 590 16.64 -14.35 -9.97
N ILE A 591 15.72 -14.23 -10.92
CA ILE A 591 15.56 -15.24 -12.00
C ILE A 591 16.85 -15.34 -12.81
N THR A 592 17.46 -14.22 -13.19
CA THR A 592 18.72 -14.17 -13.92
C THR A 592 19.85 -14.81 -13.12
N ALA A 593 20.04 -14.43 -11.86
CA ALA A 593 21.03 -15.03 -10.98
C ALA A 593 20.87 -16.54 -10.83
N GLY A 594 19.62 -17.00 -10.64
CA GLY A 594 19.29 -18.43 -10.53
C GLY A 594 19.57 -19.23 -11.80
N LYS A 595 19.55 -18.58 -12.98
CA LYS A 595 19.86 -19.18 -14.28
C LYS A 595 21.34 -19.13 -14.67
N LEU A 596 22.18 -18.37 -13.98
CA LEU A 596 23.61 -18.34 -14.23
C LEU A 596 24.21 -19.74 -14.09
N LYS A 597 25.04 -20.15 -15.08
CA LYS A 597 25.71 -21.45 -15.06
C LYS A 597 26.84 -21.49 -14.03
N SER A 598 27.57 -20.37 -13.90
CA SER A 598 28.70 -20.24 -12.99
C SER A 598 28.23 -20.16 -11.53
N GLY A 599 28.58 -21.17 -10.74
CA GLY A 599 28.32 -21.18 -9.30
C GLY A 599 29.13 -20.12 -8.54
N PHE A 600 30.36 -19.87 -9.02
CA PHE A 600 31.24 -18.84 -8.45
C PHE A 600 30.64 -17.43 -8.64
N LEU A 601 30.26 -17.08 -9.88
CA LEU A 601 29.66 -15.78 -10.18
C LEU A 601 28.40 -15.55 -9.33
N ARG A 602 27.51 -16.54 -9.25
CA ARG A 602 26.30 -16.49 -8.41
C ARG A 602 26.63 -16.30 -6.93
N GLY A 603 27.60 -17.06 -6.39
CA GLY A 603 28.04 -16.95 -5.00
C GLY A 603 28.63 -15.57 -4.68
N THR A 604 29.42 -15.02 -5.59
CA THR A 604 30.01 -13.67 -5.42
C THR A 604 28.93 -12.58 -5.46
N ILE A 605 27.97 -12.65 -6.39
CA ILE A 605 26.83 -11.72 -6.42
C ILE A 605 26.05 -11.77 -5.09
N CYS A 606 25.76 -12.96 -4.57
CA CYS A 606 25.07 -13.09 -3.28
C CYS A 606 25.84 -12.41 -2.14
N ARG A 607 27.17 -12.53 -2.11
CA ARG A 607 28.01 -11.84 -1.09
C ARG A 607 28.02 -10.33 -1.27
N MET A 608 28.07 -9.85 -2.50
CA MET A 608 28.00 -8.41 -2.81
C MET A 608 26.66 -7.76 -2.39
N LEU A 609 25.56 -8.54 -2.34
CA LEU A 609 24.28 -8.02 -1.90
C LEU A 609 24.18 -7.78 -0.39
N VAL A 610 25.05 -8.39 0.43
CA VAL A 610 25.00 -8.26 1.90
C VAL A 610 25.15 -6.81 2.37
N PRO A 611 26.16 -6.02 1.94
CA PRO A 611 26.26 -4.63 2.35
C PRO A 611 25.04 -3.79 1.96
N PHE A 612 24.45 -4.04 0.80
CA PHE A 612 23.20 -3.37 0.39
C PHE A 612 22.01 -3.74 1.27
N LEU A 613 21.90 -5.01 1.67
CA LEU A 613 20.86 -5.44 2.61
C LEU A 613 21.01 -4.73 3.96
N LEU A 614 22.23 -4.67 4.50
CA LEU A 614 22.51 -3.96 5.76
C LEU A 614 22.19 -2.46 5.64
N PHE A 615 22.62 -1.82 4.56
CA PHE A 615 22.28 -0.43 4.28
C PHE A 615 20.77 -0.23 4.20
N ASN A 616 20.05 -1.09 3.47
CA ASN A 616 18.62 -0.97 3.30
C ASN A 616 17.82 -1.25 4.58
N VAL A 617 18.25 -2.21 5.41
CA VAL A 617 17.66 -2.41 6.73
C VAL A 617 17.76 -1.12 7.56
N THR A 618 18.95 -0.50 7.57
CA THR A 618 19.18 0.74 8.30
C THR A 618 18.37 1.90 7.72
N ILE A 619 18.36 2.10 6.40
CA ILE A 619 17.59 3.20 5.79
C ILE A 619 16.08 2.99 5.98
N THR A 620 15.56 1.79 5.89
CA THR A 620 14.15 1.49 6.20
C THR A 620 13.81 1.78 7.66
N ALA A 621 14.78 1.59 8.56
CA ALA A 621 14.62 1.93 9.97
C ALA A 621 14.57 3.43 10.21
N VAL A 622 15.37 4.25 9.52
CA VAL A 622 15.50 5.70 9.77
C VAL A 622 14.64 6.57 8.86
N SER A 623 14.39 6.15 7.61
CA SER A 623 13.55 6.89 6.68
C SER A 623 12.11 6.45 6.81
N ASN A 624 11.30 7.30 7.39
CA ASN A 624 9.87 7.08 7.47
C ASN A 624 9.15 8.41 7.51
N TRP A 625 7.85 8.43 7.22
CA TRP A 625 7.05 9.63 7.26
C TRP A 625 6.92 10.14 8.69
N GLY A 626 7.19 11.43 8.87
CA GLY A 626 6.90 12.16 10.07
C GLY A 626 7.36 11.48 11.37
N GLY A 627 6.55 11.47 12.36
CA GLY A 627 6.82 11.02 13.72
C GLY A 627 7.26 9.57 13.92
N THR A 628 7.45 8.82 12.88
CA THR A 628 8.00 7.45 12.98
C THR A 628 9.46 7.38 13.43
N LEU A 629 10.02 8.50 13.72
CA LEU A 629 11.14 8.59 14.63
C LEU A 629 10.77 8.16 16.04
N GLY A 630 9.53 8.31 16.40
CA GLY A 630 8.94 7.82 17.60
C GLY A 630 8.49 6.37 17.50
N LEU A 631 9.36 5.49 17.07
CA LEU A 631 9.31 4.14 17.55
C LEU A 631 9.81 4.16 18.98
N THR A 632 9.04 4.79 19.79
CA THR A 632 9.12 4.54 21.20
C THR A 632 8.67 3.10 21.36
N PRO A 633 9.55 2.18 21.78
CA PRO A 633 9.08 0.90 22.27
C PRO A 633 8.05 1.23 23.34
N VAL A 634 6.83 0.83 23.11
CA VAL A 634 5.80 1.02 24.11
C VAL A 634 6.29 0.30 25.35
N LYS A 635 6.32 1.00 26.47
CA LYS A 635 6.84 0.44 27.72
C LYS A 635 6.19 -0.91 27.97
N ILE A 636 6.97 -1.94 28.21
CA ILE A 636 6.54 -3.34 28.45
C ILE A 636 5.35 -3.45 29.42
N PHE A 637 5.22 -2.50 30.35
CA PHE A 637 4.18 -2.46 31.38
C PHE A 637 3.00 -1.52 31.05
N HIS A 638 2.91 -1.00 29.82
CA HIS A 638 1.76 -0.18 29.45
C HIS A 638 0.49 -1.06 29.40
N LYS A 639 -0.52 -0.67 30.17
CA LYS A 639 -1.80 -1.38 30.21
C LYS A 639 -2.72 -0.81 29.13
N GLY A 640 -3.13 -1.63 28.20
CA GLY A 640 -4.06 -1.26 27.14
C GLY A 640 -3.44 -1.32 25.74
N TYR A 641 -4.18 -0.89 24.76
CA TYR A 641 -3.71 -0.67 23.39
C TYR A 641 -3.69 0.84 23.13
N TYR A 642 -2.87 1.24 22.15
CA TYR A 642 -2.75 2.64 21.76
C TYR A 642 -4.08 3.15 21.18
N ASP A 643 -4.63 4.20 21.80
CA ASP A 643 -5.85 4.87 21.38
C ASP A 643 -5.51 6.24 20.74
N HIS A 644 -5.69 6.34 19.43
CA HIS A 644 -5.37 7.57 18.71
C HIS A 644 -6.38 8.69 18.95
N MET A 645 -7.60 8.37 19.38
CA MET A 645 -8.60 9.40 19.73
C MET A 645 -8.25 10.04 21.06
N GLU A 646 -7.79 9.25 22.03
CA GLU A 646 -7.28 9.75 23.30
C GLU A 646 -6.03 10.62 23.10
N GLU A 647 -5.06 10.16 22.28
CA GLU A 647 -3.88 10.96 21.93
C GLU A 647 -4.25 12.24 21.17
N SER A 648 -5.21 12.15 20.25
CA SER A 648 -5.68 13.34 19.52
C SER A 648 -6.36 14.34 20.45
N HIS A 649 -7.16 13.88 21.41
CA HIS A 649 -7.78 14.69 22.44
C HIS A 649 -6.71 15.40 23.30
N GLU A 650 -5.77 14.63 23.88
CA GLU A 650 -4.69 15.19 24.68
C GLU A 650 -3.88 16.26 23.93
N LEU A 651 -3.57 15.99 22.63
CA LEU A 651 -2.85 16.93 21.78
C LEU A 651 -3.64 18.20 21.57
N LEU A 652 -4.91 18.11 21.19
CA LEU A 652 -5.74 19.30 20.92
C LEU A 652 -6.04 20.10 22.19
N VAL A 653 -6.19 19.43 23.33
CA VAL A 653 -6.29 20.09 24.64
C VAL A 653 -5.00 20.84 24.96
N SER A 654 -3.83 20.26 24.67
CA SER A 654 -2.53 20.94 24.88
C SER A 654 -2.38 22.19 24.00
N TYR A 655 -3.11 22.29 22.91
CA TYR A 655 -3.21 23.49 22.06
C TYR A 655 -4.36 24.43 22.51
N GLY A 656 -4.99 24.18 23.65
CA GLY A 656 -6.06 25.02 24.19
C GLY A 656 -7.40 24.84 23.47
N ASN A 657 -7.79 23.63 23.17
CA ASN A 657 -9.03 23.30 22.46
C ASN A 657 -9.96 22.36 23.26
N GLU A 658 -9.93 22.39 24.59
CA GLU A 658 -10.71 21.46 25.42
C GLU A 658 -12.22 21.64 25.21
N LYS A 659 -12.74 22.86 25.35
CA LYS A 659 -14.16 23.17 25.17
C LYS A 659 -14.61 23.00 23.72
N ILE A 660 -13.73 23.36 22.78
CA ILE A 660 -14.00 23.17 21.34
C ILE A 660 -14.12 21.68 21.02
N TRP A 661 -13.23 20.86 21.59
CA TRP A 661 -13.33 19.39 21.46
C TRP A 661 -14.64 18.86 22.00
N ASP A 662 -15.06 19.29 23.20
CA ASP A 662 -16.28 18.81 23.83
C ASP A 662 -17.51 19.10 22.95
N VAL A 663 -17.64 20.32 22.44
CA VAL A 663 -18.72 20.71 21.52
C VAL A 663 -18.73 19.84 20.26
N LEU A 664 -17.57 19.61 19.65
CA LEU A 664 -17.50 18.81 18.43
C LEU A 664 -17.70 17.31 18.67
N ALA A 665 -17.35 16.82 19.87
CA ALA A 665 -17.54 15.43 20.27
C ALA A 665 -19.00 15.04 20.54
N GLU A 666 -19.87 16.01 20.84
CA GLU A 666 -21.31 15.78 21.05
C GLU A 666 -21.97 15.18 19.80
N ASN A 667 -21.53 15.59 18.61
CA ASN A 667 -22.07 15.07 17.37
C ASN A 667 -20.94 14.71 16.37
N PRO A 668 -20.55 13.44 16.28
CA PRO A 668 -19.52 12.99 15.33
C PRO A 668 -19.85 13.22 13.84
N ARG A 669 -21.11 13.59 13.53
CA ARG A 669 -21.52 13.94 12.16
C ARG A 669 -21.32 15.38 11.79
N ASN A 670 -20.90 16.22 12.73
CA ASN A 670 -20.54 17.59 12.43
C ASN A 670 -19.55 17.67 11.28
N ARG A 671 -19.74 18.67 10.42
CA ARG A 671 -18.83 18.99 9.31
C ARG A 671 -18.17 20.32 9.57
N VAL A 672 -16.86 20.29 9.73
CA VAL A 672 -16.07 21.44 10.17
C VAL A 672 -15.07 21.84 9.09
N VAL A 673 -15.08 23.12 8.72
CA VAL A 673 -14.00 23.70 7.93
C VAL A 673 -12.97 24.30 8.89
N VAL A 674 -11.73 23.87 8.74
CA VAL A 674 -10.63 24.22 9.63
C VAL A 674 -9.75 25.29 8.99
N PHE A 675 -9.72 26.48 9.57
CA PHE A 675 -8.74 27.52 9.32
C PHE A 675 -7.61 27.33 10.34
N GLY A 676 -6.62 26.50 10.01
CA GLY A 676 -5.57 26.11 10.94
C GLY A 676 -4.46 25.33 10.27
N GLU A 677 -3.40 25.07 11.03
CA GLU A 677 -2.27 24.26 10.59
C GLU A 677 -2.67 22.79 10.43
N GLN A 678 -2.12 22.15 9.44
CA GLN A 678 -2.29 20.72 9.16
C GLN A 678 -1.03 19.95 9.59
N PRO A 679 -1.15 18.63 9.93
CA PRO A 679 -2.36 17.79 10.00
C PRO A 679 -3.07 17.79 11.36
N GLU A 680 -2.57 18.50 12.35
CA GLU A 680 -3.06 18.45 13.75
C GLU A 680 -4.56 18.74 13.84
N MET A 681 -5.02 19.76 13.11
CA MET A 681 -6.42 20.19 13.12
C MET A 681 -7.39 19.21 12.47
N LEU A 682 -6.88 18.23 11.74
CA LEU A 682 -7.70 17.14 11.19
C LEU A 682 -8.03 16.04 12.24
N ARG A 683 -7.56 16.19 13.46
CA ARG A 683 -7.74 15.19 14.54
C ARG A 683 -9.03 15.36 15.35
N PHE A 684 -9.86 16.32 15.05
CA PHE A 684 -11.16 16.49 15.70
C PHE A 684 -12.06 15.24 15.50
N PRO A 685 -12.97 14.94 16.46
CA PRO A 685 -13.80 13.73 16.45
C PRO A 685 -15.00 13.81 15.49
N CYS A 686 -14.83 14.45 14.34
CA CYS A 686 -15.88 14.68 13.34
C CYS A 686 -15.28 14.86 11.94
N SER A 687 -16.13 15.05 10.92
CA SER A 687 -15.69 15.37 9.56
C SER A 687 -15.03 16.73 9.50
N THR A 688 -13.75 16.79 9.17
CA THR A 688 -13.00 18.03 9.02
C THR A 688 -12.34 18.10 7.65
N GLN A 689 -12.36 19.27 7.02
CA GLN A 689 -11.51 19.60 5.88
C GLN A 689 -10.80 20.93 6.12
N SER A 690 -9.60 21.05 5.57
CA SER A 690 -8.84 22.27 5.70
C SER A 690 -9.32 23.34 4.72
N TYR A 691 -9.29 24.60 5.16
CA TYR A 691 -9.51 25.74 4.27
C TYR A 691 -8.50 25.77 3.11
N THR A 692 -7.27 25.31 3.32
CA THR A 692 -6.27 25.20 2.25
C THR A 692 -6.65 24.20 1.17
N ASP A 693 -7.49 23.22 1.46
CA ASP A 693 -8.04 22.29 0.45
C ASP A 693 -9.05 23.00 -0.45
N ILE A 694 -9.80 23.98 0.10
CA ILE A 694 -10.78 24.77 -0.65
C ILE A 694 -10.06 25.73 -1.61
N GLU A 695 -8.94 26.32 -1.16
CA GLU A 695 -8.12 27.24 -1.96
C GLU A 695 -7.18 26.52 -2.94
N GLY A 696 -6.89 25.24 -2.73
CA GLY A 696 -5.75 24.54 -3.34
C GLY A 696 -6.07 23.32 -4.21
N SER A 697 -5.32 22.28 -4.02
CA SER A 697 -5.15 21.07 -4.85
C SER A 697 -6.44 20.38 -5.29
N GLY A 698 -6.91 20.64 -6.50
CA GLY A 698 -8.11 20.02 -7.07
C GLY A 698 -9.40 20.69 -6.62
N GLY A 699 -9.31 21.71 -5.75
CA GLY A 699 -10.40 22.60 -5.42
C GLY A 699 -10.69 23.60 -6.53
N ASN A 700 -11.45 24.58 -6.19
CA ASN A 700 -11.86 25.62 -7.08
C ASN A 700 -11.62 26.96 -6.37
N PHE A 701 -10.60 27.71 -6.76
CA PHE A 701 -10.25 29.00 -6.18
C PHE A 701 -11.44 29.99 -6.12
N ASN A 702 -12.45 29.80 -6.97
CA ASN A 702 -13.66 30.60 -6.92
C ASN A 702 -14.50 30.37 -5.67
N LEU A 703 -14.35 29.22 -4.97
CA LEU A 703 -15.10 28.91 -3.75
C LEU A 703 -14.77 29.84 -2.59
N SER A 704 -13.58 30.41 -2.59
CA SER A 704 -13.07 31.33 -1.55
C SER A 704 -12.84 32.75 -2.08
N SER A 705 -13.35 33.08 -3.27
CA SER A 705 -13.15 34.40 -3.91
C SER A 705 -13.88 35.52 -3.19
N SER A 706 -14.98 35.23 -2.51
CA SER A 706 -15.74 36.16 -1.68
C SER A 706 -16.43 35.42 -0.52
N PRO A 707 -16.87 36.15 0.53
CA PRO A 707 -17.68 35.56 1.61
C PRO A 707 -18.93 34.87 1.12
N GLU A 708 -19.63 35.41 0.12
CA GLU A 708 -20.85 34.84 -0.46
C GLU A 708 -20.56 33.51 -1.19
N ALA A 709 -19.48 33.47 -1.98
CA ALA A 709 -19.06 32.24 -2.66
C ALA A 709 -18.68 31.15 -1.63
N LEU A 710 -18.04 31.53 -0.56
CA LEU A 710 -17.68 30.61 0.52
C LEU A 710 -18.92 30.11 1.28
N ALA A 711 -19.90 30.99 1.56
CA ALA A 711 -21.18 30.65 2.18
C ALA A 711 -21.99 29.67 1.28
N GLU A 712 -22.03 29.94 -0.02
CA GLU A 712 -22.66 29.02 -1.00
C GLU A 712 -22.00 27.63 -0.95
N PHE A 713 -20.67 27.59 -0.92
CA PHE A 713 -19.95 26.34 -0.80
C PHE A 713 -20.20 25.65 0.55
N PHE A 714 -20.20 26.37 1.65
CA PHE A 714 -20.46 25.79 2.96
C PHE A 714 -21.88 25.21 3.04
N THR A 715 -22.85 25.92 2.48
CA THR A 715 -24.24 25.41 2.36
C THR A 715 -24.31 24.13 1.53
N PHE A 716 -23.65 24.11 0.37
CA PHE A 716 -23.53 22.93 -0.48
C PHE A 716 -22.88 21.76 0.24
N ALA A 717 -21.79 22.01 0.99
CA ALA A 717 -21.03 21.01 1.72
C ALA A 717 -21.72 20.55 3.01
N GLY A 718 -22.79 21.24 3.44
CA GLY A 718 -23.45 20.98 4.71
C GLY A 718 -22.53 21.23 5.91
N VAL A 719 -21.74 22.31 5.86
CA VAL A 719 -20.86 22.72 6.95
C VAL A 719 -21.70 23.18 8.14
N ASP A 720 -21.39 22.67 9.33
CA ASP A 720 -22.04 23.05 10.58
C ASP A 720 -21.23 24.08 11.36
N HIS A 721 -19.89 23.94 11.31
CA HIS A 721 -18.97 24.76 12.09
C HIS A 721 -17.76 25.20 11.28
N ILE A 722 -17.18 26.32 11.64
CA ILE A 722 -15.83 26.71 11.27
C ILE A 722 -14.95 26.74 12.51
N TYR A 723 -13.76 26.18 12.39
CA TYR A 723 -12.72 26.26 13.42
C TYR A 723 -11.65 27.25 12.98
N LEU A 724 -11.22 28.10 13.91
CA LEU A 724 -10.24 29.17 13.70
C LEU A 724 -9.03 28.90 14.61
N GLY A 725 -7.94 28.41 14.06
CA GLY A 725 -6.70 28.19 14.80
C GLY A 725 -6.00 29.49 15.14
N SER A 726 -5.46 29.58 16.36
CA SER A 726 -4.76 30.77 16.88
C SER A 726 -3.66 31.24 15.92
N GLY A 727 -3.69 32.53 15.58
CA GLY A 727 -2.70 33.16 14.69
C GLY A 727 -2.74 32.75 13.22
N TYR A 728 -3.64 31.86 12.81
CA TYR A 728 -3.74 31.39 11.43
C TYR A 728 -4.30 32.46 10.49
N LEU A 729 -5.43 33.06 10.84
CA LEU A 729 -6.01 34.16 10.06
C LEU A 729 -5.25 35.45 10.33
N LYS A 730 -4.68 36.02 9.29
CA LYS A 730 -3.93 37.30 9.36
C LYS A 730 -4.68 38.38 8.62
N PRO A 731 -4.78 39.64 9.18
CA PRO A 731 -5.33 40.78 8.46
C PRO A 731 -4.70 40.89 7.04
N GLY A 732 -5.55 41.18 6.05
CA GLY A 732 -5.12 41.32 4.65
C GLY A 732 -5.07 40.00 3.87
N THR A 733 -5.26 38.82 4.47
CA THR A 733 -5.41 37.54 3.76
C THR A 733 -6.85 37.33 3.29
N ASP A 734 -7.02 36.50 2.25
CA ASP A 734 -8.34 36.15 1.74
C ASP A 734 -9.16 35.39 2.78
N GLY A 735 -8.54 34.47 3.52
CA GLY A 735 -9.20 33.75 4.62
C GLY A 735 -9.75 34.69 5.68
N PHE A 736 -8.99 35.72 6.09
CA PHE A 736 -9.44 36.74 7.02
C PHE A 736 -10.62 37.51 6.47
N ARG A 737 -10.51 38.02 5.23
CA ARG A 737 -11.60 38.77 4.57
C ARG A 737 -12.87 37.92 4.48
N ASN A 738 -12.75 36.66 4.14
CA ASN A 738 -13.91 35.78 4.01
C ASN A 738 -14.58 35.52 5.37
N VAL A 739 -13.82 35.17 6.41
CA VAL A 739 -14.39 34.89 7.74
C VAL A 739 -15.05 36.17 8.33
N THR A 740 -14.37 37.32 8.23
CA THR A 740 -14.96 38.56 8.72
C THR A 740 -16.16 39.01 7.89
N GLY A 741 -16.19 38.69 6.59
CA GLY A 741 -17.35 38.92 5.73
C GLY A 741 -18.53 38.04 6.11
N LEU A 742 -18.31 36.74 6.34
CA LEU A 742 -19.35 35.82 6.83
C LEU A 742 -19.94 36.25 8.19
N LEU A 743 -19.08 36.74 9.08
CA LEU A 743 -19.49 37.25 10.38
C LEU A 743 -20.38 38.49 10.21
N LYS A 744 -19.95 39.47 9.39
CA LYS A 744 -20.71 40.69 9.12
C LYS A 744 -22.05 40.45 8.45
N GLN A 745 -22.14 39.41 7.62
CA GLN A 745 -23.34 39.04 6.91
C GLN A 745 -24.29 38.15 7.72
N GLY A 746 -23.93 37.80 8.98
CA GLY A 746 -24.75 37.01 9.87
C GLY A 746 -24.78 35.51 9.61
N TYR A 747 -23.85 34.98 8.79
CA TYR A 747 -23.71 33.54 8.56
C TYR A 747 -23.07 32.81 9.74
N LEU A 748 -22.34 33.48 10.60
CA LEU A 748 -21.66 32.93 11.77
C LEU A 748 -22.32 33.36 13.06
N SER A 749 -22.55 32.43 13.97
CA SER A 749 -23.10 32.64 15.30
C SER A 749 -22.37 31.84 16.36
N ASP A 750 -22.76 31.97 17.61
CA ASP A 750 -22.33 31.15 18.76
C ASP A 750 -20.80 30.98 18.84
N LEU A 751 -20.08 32.10 18.78
CA LEU A 751 -18.62 32.13 18.81
C LEU A 751 -18.11 31.70 20.18
N LEU A 752 -17.44 30.53 20.19
CA LEU A 752 -16.69 30.02 21.33
C LEU A 752 -15.21 30.35 21.15
N TYR A 753 -14.61 31.01 22.12
CA TYR A 753 -13.20 31.34 22.13
C TYR A 753 -12.47 30.61 23.26
N GLU A 754 -11.34 30.03 22.92
CA GLU A 754 -10.49 29.36 23.90
C GLU A 754 -9.01 29.48 23.49
N ASN A 755 -8.22 30.14 24.34
CA ASN A 755 -6.77 30.33 24.15
C ASN A 755 -6.34 30.87 22.76
N GLY A 756 -7.10 31.80 22.21
CA GLY A 756 -6.86 32.36 20.87
C GLY A 756 -7.38 31.50 19.71
N ASN A 757 -7.95 30.31 19.99
CA ASN A 757 -8.70 29.55 19.03
C ASN A 757 -10.18 29.96 19.06
N GLY A 758 -10.87 29.74 17.94
CA GLY A 758 -12.30 30.03 17.82
C GLY A 758 -13.07 28.90 17.19
N LEU A 759 -14.31 28.68 17.60
CA LEU A 759 -15.30 27.85 16.93
C LEU A 759 -16.55 28.68 16.72
N ALA A 760 -17.08 28.68 15.50
CA ALA A 760 -18.35 29.34 15.19
C ALA A 760 -19.31 28.37 14.52
N VAL A 761 -20.59 28.51 14.82
CA VAL A 761 -21.67 27.80 14.10
C VAL A 761 -21.92 28.54 12.79
N PHE A 762 -21.99 27.80 11.69
CA PHE A 762 -22.38 28.30 10.38
C PHE A 762 -23.87 28.02 10.13
N SER A 763 -24.60 29.03 9.69
CA SER A 763 -25.97 28.90 9.23
C SER A 763 -26.08 29.24 7.75
N PRO A 764 -26.70 28.37 6.91
CA PRO A 764 -26.97 28.67 5.50
C PRO A 764 -27.96 29.85 5.33
N GLU A 765 -28.79 30.07 6.33
CA GLU A 765 -29.70 31.25 6.40
C GLU A 765 -29.06 32.29 7.31
N PRO A 766 -28.56 33.40 6.76
CA PRO A 766 -27.90 34.41 7.57
C PRO A 766 -28.90 35.12 8.48
N ARG A 767 -28.47 35.40 9.69
CA ARG A 767 -29.25 36.23 10.62
C ARG A 767 -29.20 37.68 10.12
N GLU A 768 -30.35 38.39 10.08
CA GLU A 768 -30.38 39.82 9.84
C GLU A 768 -29.69 40.54 11.00
N LEU A 769 -28.64 41.25 10.70
CA LEU A 769 -27.87 42.05 11.65
C LEU A 769 -28.03 43.52 11.31
N SER A 770 -28.21 44.37 12.33
CA SER A 770 -28.04 45.81 12.18
C SER A 770 -26.55 46.15 11.94
N ALA A 771 -26.29 47.32 11.41
CA ALA A 771 -24.91 47.75 11.21
C ALA A 771 -24.13 47.80 12.53
N GLU A 772 -24.77 48.22 13.61
CA GLU A 772 -24.18 48.30 14.95
C GLU A 772 -23.86 46.90 15.51
N GLU A 773 -24.76 45.94 15.34
CA GLU A 773 -24.52 44.53 15.75
C GLU A 773 -23.38 43.91 14.96
N SER A 774 -23.31 44.17 13.66
CA SER A 774 -22.25 43.66 12.78
C SER A 774 -20.87 44.21 13.17
N GLU A 775 -20.79 45.51 13.48
CA GLU A 775 -19.54 46.12 13.94
C GLU A 775 -19.15 45.66 15.35
N ALA A 776 -20.10 45.45 16.25
CA ALA A 776 -19.85 44.95 17.60
C ALA A 776 -19.30 43.51 17.55
N LEU A 777 -19.90 42.64 16.73
CA LEU A 777 -19.42 41.24 16.53
C LEU A 777 -18.01 41.23 15.95
N LEU A 778 -17.72 42.09 14.98
CA LEU A 778 -16.39 42.20 14.41
C LEU A 778 -15.35 42.69 15.42
N ALA A 779 -15.73 43.69 16.25
CA ALA A 779 -14.84 44.18 17.30
C ALA A 779 -14.55 43.10 18.34
N GLU A 780 -15.58 42.39 18.80
CA GLU A 780 -15.44 41.28 19.73
C GLU A 780 -14.55 40.16 19.12
N PHE A 781 -14.77 39.79 17.86
CA PHE A 781 -13.95 38.80 17.15
C PHE A 781 -12.50 39.26 17.09
N THR A 782 -12.25 40.53 16.75
CA THR A 782 -10.90 41.05 16.62
C THR A 782 -10.19 41.10 17.99
N GLU A 783 -10.88 41.49 19.04
CA GLU A 783 -10.35 41.56 20.40
C GLU A 783 -9.99 40.17 20.94
N LYS A 784 -10.88 39.18 20.76
CA LYS A 784 -10.71 37.85 21.34
C LYS A 784 -9.78 36.97 20.52
N TYR A 785 -9.77 37.12 19.20
CA TYR A 785 -8.91 36.32 18.34
C TYR A 785 -7.47 36.88 18.21
N TRP A 786 -7.29 38.22 18.33
CA TRP A 786 -5.96 38.86 18.32
C TRP A 786 -5.73 39.76 19.56
N PRO A 787 -5.63 39.20 20.74
CA PRO A 787 -5.48 39.99 21.94
C PRO A 787 -4.16 40.79 22.05
N GLY A 788 -3.25 40.67 21.08
CA GLY A 788 -1.91 41.27 21.16
C GLY A 788 -1.52 42.31 20.10
N GLU A 789 -2.33 42.60 19.09
CA GLU A 789 -1.96 43.56 18.03
C GLU A 789 -2.47 44.99 18.26
N GLN A 790 -3.04 45.27 19.43
CA GLN A 790 -3.45 46.67 19.81
C GLN A 790 -2.37 47.44 20.56
N GLN A 791 -1.09 46.98 20.62
CA GLN A 791 0.01 47.77 21.19
C GLN A 791 1.03 48.21 20.14
#